data_d1185cc216b53aa913fad5c0d517cbff
#
_entry.id   d1185cc216b53aa913fad5c0d517cbff
#
_cell.length_a   1.000
_cell.length_b   1.000
_cell.length_c   1.000
_cell.angle_alpha   90.00
_cell.angle_beta   90.00
_cell.angle_gamma   90.00
#
_symmetry.space_group_name_H-M   'P 1'
#
loop_
_entity.id
_entity.type
_entity.pdbx_description
1 polymer ?
#
loop_
_entity_poly.entity_id
_entity_poly.type
_entity_poly.pdbx_seq_one_letter_code
_entity_poly.pdbx_strand_id
1 'polypeptide(L)'
;MRNTNSSSARNHVVLLVLLLALVASSAGQANIQGQWSKLSTPMPINPVHVALLYNGKVLIVSGSGNVAGNTNYQAAVWDPQTDTVTTQPVSWDMFCNGMVALADGRIFINSGTLQYDPFHGELKSAIYNPATNAFTNVQNMAHGRWYPTVTTLGDGRVMTFSGLDENGNTNSTVEIYTVGSGWSGPYAASWTPPLYPRMHLLPNGKVFYSGSTTTSRLFNPSTQTWTTVATTKYSNSRTYGTSVLLPLTPANNYDPRVLILGGGNPSTATTELIDLGAATPTWNWGPNMSQPRIEMSATILADGKVLATGGSLNDEDTTTASLNADLYDPATNTFSSAGANSYARLYHSVSLLLPDGTVWLAGGNPQRGTYEQNMEIYQPPYLFTKDFSGNPIPATRPSISSSPASVSYGNSFTVQTPDAANIASVALIRNGAATHAFDMDQRFVGLSFTANSGALTVTAPPNGNIAPPGYYMLFLVDSSGVPSVAKFVQVVAQGPDFSVSATPSSQTVTQGNGTSYTVNVAPSGGFVGTVGLSVSGLPQGATATFNPTSITTSGSSTLSVSTLSSTPAGSYPLTITATSGSLTHTATATLVVSGAGSFTISVTPTSQTVSRGSSTQYAVTISAQGGFSGTVNLSLTGLPQRTSSSFNPSSVVGSGSSTLKVTANKPARSGTYTLTIKGTSGSVVQSANVTLIIN
;
A
#
# COMPACT_ATOMS: atom_id res chain seq x y z
N MET A 1 14.98 0.82 85.37
CA MET A 1 14.43 -0.52 85.02
C MET A 1 13.13 -0.33 84.26
N ARG A 2 13.03 -0.96 83.10
CA ARG A 2 11.82 -1.18 82.31
C ARG A 2 11.33 -0.03 81.43
N ASN A 3 11.46 -0.33 80.19
CA ASN A 3 10.61 -0.17 79.03
C ASN A 3 10.75 1.09 78.22
N THR A 4 11.63 1.02 77.24
CA THR A 4 11.53 1.77 75.95
C THR A 4 12.02 0.87 74.81
N ASN A 5 11.14 -0.02 74.31
CA ASN A 5 11.37 -0.72 73.02
C ASN A 5 10.06 -1.32 72.50
N SER A 6 9.11 -0.45 72.09
CA SER A 6 7.90 -0.94 71.37
C SER A 6 7.40 0.00 70.29
N SER A 7 8.02 1.20 70.05
CA SER A 7 7.57 2.14 69.00
C SER A 7 8.29 1.99 67.69
N SER A 8 9.52 1.47 67.65
CA SER A 8 10.31 1.33 66.41
C SER A 8 9.82 0.21 65.49
N ALA A 9 9.40 -0.92 66.06
CA ALA A 9 8.94 -2.08 65.27
C ALA A 9 7.56 -1.84 64.59
N ARG A 10 6.68 -1.06 65.20
CA ARG A 10 5.37 -0.72 64.64
C ARG A 10 5.51 0.23 63.42
N ASN A 11 6.40 1.21 63.49
CA ASN A 11 6.61 2.15 62.39
C ASN A 11 7.26 1.51 61.16
N HIS A 12 8.16 0.52 61.38
CA HIS A 12 8.78 -0.20 60.26
C HIS A 12 7.82 -1.17 59.56
N VAL A 13 6.92 -1.82 60.31
CA VAL A 13 5.89 -2.69 59.71
C VAL A 13 4.83 -1.88 58.96
N VAL A 14 4.43 -0.72 59.48
CA VAL A 14 3.49 0.17 58.78
C VAL A 14 4.12 0.79 57.52
N LEU A 15 5.40 1.13 57.54
CA LEU A 15 6.11 1.65 56.37
C LEU A 15 6.33 0.56 55.30
N LEU A 16 6.63 -0.67 55.72
CA LEU A 16 6.77 -1.81 54.80
C LEU A 16 5.44 -2.23 54.18
N VAL A 17 4.35 -2.19 54.94
CA VAL A 17 2.99 -2.47 54.44
C VAL A 17 2.50 -1.36 53.51
N LEU A 18 2.83 -0.08 53.79
CA LEU A 18 2.52 1.04 52.89
C LEU A 18 3.34 0.99 51.60
N LEU A 19 4.64 0.60 51.64
CA LEU A 19 5.45 0.38 50.44
C LEU A 19 4.97 -0.82 49.61
N LEU A 20 4.62 -1.94 50.26
CA LEU A 20 4.01 -3.08 49.59
C LEU A 20 2.61 -2.79 49.03
N ALA A 21 1.81 -1.94 49.72
CA ALA A 21 0.50 -1.49 49.22
C ALA A 21 0.62 -0.54 48.01
N LEU A 22 1.66 0.30 47.99
CA LEU A 22 1.93 1.19 46.85
C LEU A 22 2.41 0.42 45.61
N VAL A 23 3.25 -0.60 45.77
CA VAL A 23 3.67 -1.48 44.69
C VAL A 23 2.52 -2.38 44.23
N ALA A 24 1.69 -2.87 45.17
CA ALA A 24 0.48 -3.64 44.84
C ALA A 24 -0.59 -2.80 44.14
N SER A 25 -0.69 -1.49 44.45
CA SER A 25 -1.68 -0.62 43.81
C SER A 25 -1.32 -0.28 42.35
N SER A 26 -0.03 -0.17 42.00
CA SER A 26 0.41 0.06 40.61
C SER A 26 0.25 -1.22 39.76
N ALA A 27 0.54 -2.39 40.30
CA ALA A 27 0.28 -3.65 39.61
C ALA A 27 -1.23 -3.93 39.46
N GLY A 28 -2.08 -3.45 40.36
CA GLY A 28 -3.53 -3.62 40.32
C GLY A 28 -4.25 -2.83 39.22
N GLN A 29 -3.56 -1.99 38.44
CA GLN A 29 -4.13 -1.15 37.40
C GLN A 29 -3.47 -1.33 36.01
N ALA A 30 -2.64 -2.34 35.82
CA ALA A 30 -1.90 -2.52 34.57
C ALA A 30 -2.80 -2.61 33.33
N ASN A 31 -4.00 -3.16 33.45
CA ASN A 31 -5.01 -3.22 32.38
C ASN A 31 -5.71 -1.86 32.10
N ILE A 32 -5.41 -0.80 32.86
CA ILE A 32 -5.98 0.56 32.72
C ILE A 32 -4.90 1.56 32.33
N GLN A 33 -3.75 1.52 33.03
CA GLN A 33 -2.68 2.51 32.90
C GLN A 33 -1.40 1.91 32.30
N GLY A 34 -1.37 0.60 32.04
CA GLY A 34 -0.14 -0.11 31.67
C GLY A 34 0.78 -0.31 32.88
N GLN A 35 1.99 -0.74 32.60
CA GLN A 35 3.00 -1.03 33.59
C GLN A 35 4.37 -0.56 33.16
N TRP A 36 5.13 0.04 34.09
CA TRP A 36 6.52 0.45 33.86
C TRP A 36 7.49 -0.55 34.50
N SER A 37 8.57 -0.84 33.77
CA SER A 37 9.67 -1.68 34.26
C SER A 37 11.02 -1.07 33.88
N LYS A 38 12.03 -1.31 34.73
CA LYS A 38 13.41 -0.86 34.52
C LYS A 38 14.20 -1.97 33.83
N LEU A 39 15.04 -1.59 32.87
CA LEU A 39 16.02 -2.50 32.31
C LEU A 39 17.25 -2.58 33.22
N SER A 40 17.98 -3.71 33.15
CA SER A 40 19.16 -3.94 33.98
C SER A 40 20.43 -3.33 33.40
N THR A 41 20.49 -3.21 32.07
CA THR A 41 21.67 -2.68 31.37
C THR A 41 21.61 -1.16 31.30
N PRO A 42 22.62 -0.45 31.82
CA PRO A 42 22.69 1.00 31.63
C PRO A 42 23.11 1.35 30.20
N MET A 43 22.63 2.47 29.70
CA MET A 43 23.04 3.03 28.41
C MET A 43 24.45 3.62 28.52
N PRO A 44 25.45 3.10 27.78
CA PRO A 44 26.85 3.54 27.93
C PRO A 44 27.19 4.86 27.26
N ILE A 45 26.31 5.37 26.39
CA ILE A 45 26.45 6.64 25.67
C ILE A 45 25.13 7.42 25.75
N ASN A 46 25.18 8.76 25.58
CA ASN A 46 23.96 9.58 25.57
C ASN A 46 23.07 9.21 24.36
N PRO A 47 21.85 8.68 24.53
CA PRO A 47 21.00 8.23 23.44
C PRO A 47 20.24 9.40 22.77
N VAL A 48 20.98 10.35 22.20
CA VAL A 48 20.41 11.57 21.63
C VAL A 48 19.55 11.32 20.40
N HIS A 49 19.99 10.40 19.53
CA HIS A 49 19.30 10.01 18.31
C HIS A 49 19.15 8.49 18.29
N VAL A 50 17.96 8.02 18.00
CA VAL A 50 17.67 6.58 17.97
C VAL A 50 16.80 6.20 16.77
N ALA A 51 17.01 4.99 16.21
CA ALA A 51 16.16 4.45 15.16
C ALA A 51 15.92 2.96 15.39
N LEU A 52 14.66 2.52 15.30
CA LEU A 52 14.31 1.09 15.28
C LEU A 52 14.71 0.50 13.93
N LEU A 53 15.54 -0.53 13.96
CA LEU A 53 16.01 -1.25 12.78
C LEU A 53 15.01 -2.36 12.38
N TYR A 54 15.04 -2.77 11.10
CA TYR A 54 14.16 -3.83 10.58
C TYR A 54 14.44 -5.23 11.16
N ASN A 55 15.54 -5.39 11.90
CA ASN A 55 15.88 -6.62 12.63
C ASN A 55 15.49 -6.57 14.11
N GLY A 56 14.74 -5.55 14.54
CA GLY A 56 14.25 -5.37 15.90
C GLY A 56 15.24 -4.74 16.87
N LYS A 57 16.46 -4.45 16.46
CA LYS A 57 17.46 -3.74 17.27
C LYS A 57 17.28 -2.23 17.15
N VAL A 58 17.90 -1.47 18.04
CA VAL A 58 17.86 -0.01 18.05
C VAL A 58 19.25 0.54 17.81
N LEU A 59 19.40 1.33 16.74
CA LEU A 59 20.58 2.16 16.51
C LEU A 59 20.50 3.41 17.41
N ILE A 60 21.61 3.72 18.10
CA ILE A 60 21.77 4.91 18.92
C ILE A 60 22.95 5.70 18.35
N VAL A 61 22.77 6.99 18.06
CA VAL A 61 23.84 7.87 17.57
C VAL A 61 24.02 9.02 18.55
N SER A 62 25.14 9.03 19.24
CA SER A 62 25.48 10.01 20.27
C SER A 62 26.40 11.13 19.75
N GLY A 63 27.27 10.82 18.78
CA GLY A 63 28.39 11.71 18.41
C GLY A 63 29.27 12.01 19.62
N SER A 64 29.50 13.29 19.90
CA SER A 64 30.21 13.76 21.10
C SER A 64 29.43 13.65 22.41
N GLY A 65 28.13 13.32 22.36
CA GLY A 65 27.26 13.18 23.53
C GLY A 65 26.91 14.49 24.23
N ASN A 66 26.94 15.63 23.55
CA ASN A 66 26.77 16.99 24.10
C ASN A 66 27.96 17.45 24.97
N VAL A 67 29.17 16.95 24.71
CA VAL A 67 30.39 17.33 25.44
C VAL A 67 31.32 18.07 24.51
N ALA A 68 31.45 19.38 24.67
CA ALA A 68 32.36 20.21 23.88
C ALA A 68 33.80 19.73 24.00
N GLY A 69 34.52 19.62 22.88
CA GLY A 69 35.89 19.12 22.83
C GLY A 69 36.06 17.60 22.93
N ASN A 70 34.98 16.86 23.11
CA ASN A 70 35.03 15.39 23.01
C ASN A 70 35.22 14.97 21.54
N THR A 71 36.32 14.30 21.25
CA THR A 71 36.66 13.76 19.92
C THR A 71 36.42 12.26 19.79
N ASN A 72 36.01 11.60 20.86
CA ASN A 72 35.59 10.19 20.84
C ASN A 72 34.11 10.07 20.48
N TYR A 73 33.81 10.24 19.20
CA TYR A 73 32.43 10.17 18.70
C TYR A 73 31.92 8.75 18.67
N GLN A 74 30.73 8.51 19.24
CA GLN A 74 30.19 7.19 19.46
C GLN A 74 28.77 7.00 18.86
N ALA A 75 28.55 5.79 18.41
CA ALA A 75 27.23 5.21 18.19
C ALA A 75 27.14 3.87 18.93
N ALA A 76 25.93 3.33 19.07
CA ALA A 76 25.70 2.00 19.67
C ALA A 76 24.53 1.29 19.00
N VAL A 77 24.46 -0.02 19.19
CA VAL A 77 23.28 -0.83 18.86
C VAL A 77 22.86 -1.54 20.14
N TRP A 78 21.61 -1.32 20.55
CA TRP A 78 20.94 -2.05 21.62
C TRP A 78 20.11 -3.18 21.03
N ASP A 79 20.24 -4.37 21.60
CA ASP A 79 19.44 -5.56 21.29
C ASP A 79 18.40 -5.78 22.40
N PRO A 80 17.11 -5.50 22.16
CA PRO A 80 16.06 -5.68 23.15
C PRO A 80 15.86 -7.14 23.62
N GLN A 81 16.26 -8.12 22.80
CA GLN A 81 16.07 -9.55 23.16
C GLN A 81 17.09 -10.03 24.18
N THR A 82 18.28 -9.46 24.17
CA THR A 82 19.38 -9.86 25.07
C THR A 82 19.70 -8.78 26.09
N ASP A 83 19.07 -7.62 26.03
CA ASP A 83 19.36 -6.40 26.81
C ASP A 83 20.86 -6.03 26.76
N THR A 84 21.50 -6.14 25.56
CA THR A 84 22.91 -5.84 25.37
C THR A 84 23.12 -4.61 24.50
N VAL A 85 24.09 -3.74 24.86
CA VAL A 85 24.47 -2.57 24.09
C VAL A 85 25.90 -2.75 23.58
N THR A 86 26.10 -2.61 22.26
CA THR A 86 27.41 -2.65 21.63
C THR A 86 27.74 -1.29 21.04
N THR A 87 28.80 -0.65 21.54
CA THR A 87 29.28 0.66 21.06
C THR A 87 30.23 0.52 19.88
N GLN A 88 30.29 1.56 19.03
CA GLN A 88 31.21 1.68 17.93
C GLN A 88 31.55 3.17 17.66
N PRO A 89 32.81 3.49 17.20
CA PRO A 89 33.16 4.85 16.83
C PRO A 89 32.45 5.29 15.53
N VAL A 90 32.23 6.60 15.39
CA VAL A 90 31.82 7.25 14.16
C VAL A 90 32.84 8.27 13.68
N SER A 91 32.89 8.56 12.38
CA SER A 91 34.00 9.30 11.75
C SER A 91 33.91 10.82 11.90
N TRP A 92 32.79 11.36 12.35
CA TRP A 92 32.62 12.79 12.69
C TRP A 92 31.60 12.94 13.82
N ASP A 93 31.46 14.16 14.35
CA ASP A 93 30.51 14.44 15.40
C ASP A 93 29.08 14.46 14.85
N MET A 94 28.39 13.31 14.93
CA MET A 94 27.00 13.15 14.55
C MET A 94 26.01 13.65 15.63
N PHE A 95 26.48 14.39 16.63
CA PHE A 95 25.60 14.98 17.62
C PHE A 95 24.70 16.03 16.96
N CYS A 96 23.39 15.99 17.24
CA CYS A 96 22.40 16.90 16.68
C CYS A 96 22.16 16.74 15.16
N ASN A 97 22.15 15.51 14.68
CA ASN A 97 21.85 15.13 13.30
C ASN A 97 20.36 15.03 13.00
N GLY A 98 20.01 14.76 11.73
CA GLY A 98 18.71 14.26 11.29
C GLY A 98 18.83 12.80 10.83
N MET A 99 17.83 11.95 11.14
CA MET A 99 17.91 10.52 10.88
C MET A 99 16.56 9.92 10.49
N VAL A 100 16.54 9.08 9.42
CA VAL A 100 15.35 8.32 8.98
C VAL A 100 15.74 7.00 8.33
N ALA A 101 14.81 6.03 8.28
CA ALA A 101 15.00 4.78 7.57
C ALA A 101 14.76 4.95 6.05
N LEU A 102 15.69 4.42 5.25
CA LEU A 102 15.56 4.31 3.79
C LEU A 102 14.65 3.15 3.39
N ALA A 103 14.25 3.13 2.13
CA ALA A 103 13.39 2.09 1.57
C ALA A 103 13.95 0.66 1.73
N ASP A 104 15.26 0.50 1.74
CA ASP A 104 15.95 -0.79 1.90
C ASP A 104 16.28 -1.15 3.36
N GLY A 105 15.83 -0.35 4.33
CA GLY A 105 16.01 -0.57 5.77
C GLY A 105 17.33 -0.09 6.34
N ARG A 106 18.21 0.49 5.53
CA ARG A 106 19.40 1.21 6.02
C ARG A 106 18.95 2.53 6.65
N ILE A 107 19.76 3.09 7.54
CA ILE A 107 19.46 4.38 8.20
C ILE A 107 20.28 5.48 7.56
N PHE A 108 19.60 6.49 7.04
CA PHE A 108 20.20 7.71 6.54
C PHE A 108 20.39 8.70 7.68
N ILE A 109 21.61 9.26 7.79
CA ILE A 109 21.99 10.25 8.81
C ILE A 109 22.63 11.42 8.07
N ASN A 110 22.16 12.62 8.34
CA ASN A 110 22.80 13.82 7.79
C ASN A 110 23.10 14.84 8.87
N SER A 111 24.19 15.58 8.67
CA SER A 111 24.60 16.64 9.56
C SER A 111 25.19 16.15 10.91
N GLY A 112 25.29 17.06 11.83
CA GLY A 112 25.87 16.94 13.15
C GLY A 112 26.49 18.25 13.57
N THR A 113 27.43 18.20 14.53
CA THR A 113 28.12 19.37 15.08
C THR A 113 29.50 19.52 14.43
N LEU A 114 29.71 20.62 13.70
CA LEU A 114 30.99 21.00 13.17
C LEU A 114 31.84 21.77 14.23
N GLN A 115 31.17 22.59 15.01
CA GLN A 115 31.75 23.42 16.06
C GLN A 115 30.78 23.61 17.21
N TYR A 116 31.31 23.73 18.44
CA TYR A 116 30.60 24.13 19.65
C TYR A 116 30.88 25.60 20.01
N ASP A 117 29.87 26.24 20.57
CA ASP A 117 29.87 27.54 21.19
C ASP A 117 30.63 28.65 20.46
N PRO A 118 30.12 29.24 19.37
CA PRO A 118 28.77 29.02 18.82
C PRO A 118 28.70 27.75 18.01
N PHE A 119 27.45 27.16 17.94
CA PHE A 119 27.21 25.93 17.18
C PHE A 119 27.23 26.20 15.69
N HIS A 120 27.96 25.34 14.96
CA HIS A 120 27.99 25.29 13.50
C HIS A 120 27.58 23.89 13.02
N GLY A 121 26.92 23.82 11.89
CA GLY A 121 26.42 22.58 11.32
C GLY A 121 27.43 21.88 10.41
N GLU A 122 27.46 20.55 10.50
CA GLU A 122 28.27 19.69 9.63
C GLU A 122 27.55 19.47 8.28
N LEU A 123 28.31 19.36 7.17
CA LEU A 123 27.80 19.10 5.82
C LEU A 123 27.66 17.61 5.53
N LYS A 124 28.31 16.74 6.31
CA LYS A 124 28.43 15.31 6.00
C LYS A 124 27.11 14.58 6.09
N SER A 125 27.03 13.50 5.31
CA SER A 125 25.94 12.53 5.36
C SER A 125 26.51 11.12 5.33
N ALA A 126 25.82 10.19 5.99
CA ALA A 126 26.18 8.77 6.02
C ALA A 126 24.94 7.88 5.93
N ILE A 127 25.18 6.65 5.57
CA ILE A 127 24.20 5.57 5.64
C ILE A 127 24.75 4.48 6.56
N TYR A 128 24.00 4.14 7.60
CA TYR A 128 24.25 2.98 8.44
C TYR A 128 23.54 1.75 7.86
N ASN A 129 24.28 0.64 7.74
CA ASN A 129 23.76 -0.63 7.27
C ASN A 129 23.61 -1.63 8.42
N PRO A 130 22.38 -2.00 8.83
CA PRO A 130 22.13 -2.94 9.93
C PRO A 130 22.67 -4.35 9.68
N ALA A 131 22.83 -4.77 8.40
CA ALA A 131 23.34 -6.10 8.07
C ALA A 131 24.85 -6.23 8.29
N THR A 132 25.59 -5.15 8.12
CA THR A 132 27.06 -5.11 8.27
C THR A 132 27.51 -4.37 9.53
N ASN A 133 26.58 -3.75 10.26
CA ASN A 133 26.84 -2.89 11.41
C ASN A 133 27.87 -1.78 11.12
N ALA A 134 27.77 -1.15 9.94
CA ALA A 134 28.76 -0.19 9.47
C ALA A 134 28.15 1.09 8.92
N PHE A 135 28.84 2.22 9.14
CA PHE A 135 28.54 3.51 8.53
C PHE A 135 29.34 3.69 7.24
N THR A 136 28.69 4.22 6.21
CA THR A 136 29.31 4.59 4.93
C THR A 136 28.96 6.03 4.62
N ASN A 137 29.99 6.88 4.44
CA ASN A 137 29.78 8.27 4.04
C ASN A 137 29.23 8.33 2.61
N VAL A 138 28.32 9.26 2.40
CA VAL A 138 27.73 9.57 1.09
C VAL A 138 28.00 11.02 0.72
N GLN A 139 27.44 11.50 -0.39
CA GLN A 139 27.63 12.87 -0.84
C GLN A 139 27.26 13.88 0.26
N ASN A 140 28.11 14.89 0.47
CA ASN A 140 27.81 16.00 1.38
C ASN A 140 26.68 16.88 0.86
N MET A 141 25.94 17.50 1.79
CA MET A 141 24.98 18.58 1.50
C MET A 141 25.69 19.82 0.94
N ALA A 142 24.93 20.71 0.32
CA ALA A 142 25.44 22.00 -0.12
C ALA A 142 25.81 22.92 1.06
N HIS A 143 25.04 22.83 2.16
CA HIS A 143 25.26 23.60 3.39
C HIS A 143 25.16 22.72 4.62
N GLY A 144 25.90 23.07 5.66
CA GLY A 144 25.83 22.45 6.97
C GLY A 144 24.46 22.64 7.63
N ARG A 145 24.15 21.74 8.58
CA ARG A 145 22.89 21.80 9.34
C ARG A 145 23.13 21.27 10.75
N TRP A 146 23.09 22.09 11.73
CA TRP A 146 22.98 21.69 13.12
C TRP A 146 21.51 21.76 13.54
N TYR A 147 20.89 20.66 13.96
CA TYR A 147 19.44 20.55 14.25
C TYR A 147 18.53 20.58 13.00
N PRO A 148 18.81 19.80 11.95
CA PRO A 148 17.87 19.66 10.84
C PRO A 148 16.73 18.69 11.15
N THR A 149 15.61 18.82 10.46
CA THR A 149 14.62 17.75 10.36
C THR A 149 14.75 17.04 9.03
N VAL A 150 14.65 15.71 9.09
CA VAL A 150 14.64 14.83 7.93
C VAL A 150 13.24 14.22 7.75
N THR A 151 12.79 14.08 6.51
CA THR A 151 11.46 13.54 6.21
C THR A 151 11.54 12.64 4.98
N THR A 152 11.11 11.39 5.11
CA THR A 152 10.98 10.47 3.96
C THR A 152 9.80 10.87 3.10
N LEU A 153 10.02 11.09 1.80
CA LEU A 153 8.98 11.41 0.81
C LEU A 153 8.30 10.15 0.29
N GLY A 154 7.15 10.30 -0.35
CA GLY A 154 6.34 9.18 -0.86
C GLY A 154 7.02 8.34 -1.96
N ASP A 155 8.04 8.87 -2.62
CA ASP A 155 8.86 8.18 -3.62
C ASP A 155 10.16 7.59 -3.04
N GLY A 156 10.36 7.68 -1.71
CA GLY A 156 11.53 7.16 -1.00
C GLY A 156 12.72 8.10 -0.97
N ARG A 157 12.65 9.28 -1.59
CA ARG A 157 13.66 10.33 -1.40
C ARG A 157 13.59 10.90 0.01
N VAL A 158 14.67 11.49 0.46
CA VAL A 158 14.79 12.05 1.81
C VAL A 158 14.98 13.56 1.73
N MET A 159 14.04 14.30 2.29
CA MET A 159 14.09 15.76 2.40
C MET A 159 14.77 16.14 3.71
N THR A 160 15.70 17.10 3.69
CA THR A 160 16.25 17.77 4.90
C THR A 160 15.90 19.25 4.88
N PHE A 161 15.60 19.81 6.05
CA PHE A 161 15.21 21.22 6.18
C PHE A 161 15.68 21.81 7.51
N SER A 162 16.07 23.09 7.48
CA SER A 162 16.51 23.89 8.64
C SER A 162 17.89 23.47 9.21
N GLY A 163 18.17 23.90 10.42
CA GLY A 163 19.40 23.78 11.15
C GLY A 163 20.27 25.06 11.07
N LEU A 164 21.38 25.08 11.81
CA LEU A 164 22.42 26.10 11.61
C LEU A 164 23.39 25.61 10.54
N ASP A 165 23.83 26.53 9.66
CA ASP A 165 24.79 26.20 8.60
C ASP A 165 26.22 26.07 9.15
N GLU A 166 27.20 25.87 8.27
CA GLU A 166 28.64 25.78 8.60
C GLU A 166 29.26 27.06 9.15
N ASN A 167 28.52 28.18 9.11
CA ASN A 167 28.88 29.48 9.65
C ASN A 167 28.04 29.86 10.88
N GLY A 168 27.15 28.99 11.36
CA GLY A 168 26.27 29.22 12.50
C GLY A 168 25.02 30.05 12.20
N ASN A 169 24.72 30.32 10.92
CA ASN A 169 23.47 31.00 10.52
C ASN A 169 22.33 30.02 10.33
N THR A 170 21.07 30.46 10.49
CA THR A 170 19.91 29.62 10.20
C THR A 170 19.88 29.25 8.71
N ASN A 171 19.95 27.97 8.40
CA ASN A 171 19.81 27.45 7.07
C ASN A 171 18.32 27.34 6.68
N SER A 172 17.84 28.26 5.85
CA SER A 172 16.45 28.31 5.40
C SER A 172 16.22 27.57 4.06
N THR A 173 17.06 26.57 3.75
CA THR A 173 16.92 25.84 2.49
C THR A 173 16.49 24.40 2.69
N VAL A 174 15.77 23.85 1.69
CA VAL A 174 15.46 22.43 1.56
C VAL A 174 16.47 21.79 0.62
N GLU A 175 17.01 20.64 0.99
CA GLU A 175 17.74 19.74 0.10
C GLU A 175 17.07 18.37 0.09
N ILE A 176 17.12 17.66 -1.04
CA ILE A 176 16.47 16.36 -1.21
C ILE A 176 17.51 15.34 -1.68
N TYR A 177 17.72 14.30 -0.89
CA TYR A 177 18.65 13.21 -1.17
C TYR A 177 17.94 12.07 -1.91
N THR A 178 18.57 11.58 -2.97
CA THR A 178 18.15 10.38 -3.71
C THR A 178 19.25 9.34 -3.61
N VAL A 179 18.94 8.14 -3.14
CA VAL A 179 19.90 7.04 -3.05
C VAL A 179 20.51 6.75 -4.43
N GLY A 180 21.84 6.74 -4.53
CA GLY A 180 22.58 6.53 -5.78
C GLY A 180 22.73 7.75 -6.68
N SER A 181 21.96 8.84 -6.44
CA SER A 181 22.07 10.08 -7.24
C SER A 181 22.58 11.29 -6.43
N GLY A 182 22.48 11.23 -5.09
CA GLY A 182 22.92 12.29 -4.20
C GLY A 182 21.90 13.40 -3.96
N TRP A 183 22.37 14.60 -3.62
CA TRP A 183 21.57 15.75 -3.24
C TRP A 183 21.10 16.59 -4.42
N SER A 184 19.90 17.12 -4.33
CA SER A 184 19.33 18.16 -5.19
C SER A 184 18.86 19.35 -4.35
N GLY A 185 18.89 20.53 -4.91
CA GLY A 185 18.72 21.80 -4.24
C GLY A 185 20.02 22.58 -4.16
N PRO A 186 20.21 23.54 -3.23
CA PRO A 186 19.28 23.96 -2.18
C PRO A 186 18.09 24.80 -2.70
N TYR A 187 16.89 24.55 -2.16
CA TYR A 187 15.67 25.29 -2.50
C TYR A 187 15.31 26.23 -1.34
N ALA A 188 15.34 27.54 -1.56
CA ALA A 188 15.14 28.52 -0.52
C ALA A 188 13.71 28.58 0.02
N ALA A 189 13.57 28.64 1.32
CA ALA A 189 12.32 29.05 1.96
C ALA A 189 12.29 30.57 2.13
N SER A 190 11.11 31.19 1.91
CA SER A 190 10.89 32.63 2.09
C SER A 190 10.64 33.05 3.54
N TRP A 191 10.99 32.18 4.50
CA TRP A 191 10.78 32.37 5.95
C TRP A 191 11.91 31.71 6.73
N THR A 192 12.15 32.16 7.96
CA THR A 192 13.15 31.60 8.85
C THR A 192 12.57 30.45 9.66
N PRO A 193 13.00 29.20 9.42
CA PRO A 193 12.51 28.06 10.17
C PRO A 193 13.13 28.00 11.58
N PRO A 194 12.44 27.39 12.55
CA PRO A 194 13.08 27.02 13.82
C PRO A 194 14.02 25.85 13.61
N LEU A 195 14.86 25.58 14.61
CA LEU A 195 15.62 24.34 14.69
C LEU A 195 14.67 23.14 14.91
N TYR A 196 14.99 21.96 14.35
CA TYR A 196 14.13 20.77 14.36
C TYR A 196 12.65 21.10 14.04
N PRO A 197 12.34 21.68 12.88
CA PRO A 197 10.95 21.92 12.48
C PRO A 197 10.20 20.61 12.38
N ARG A 198 8.99 20.50 12.98
CA ARG A 198 8.20 19.27 12.97
C ARG A 198 7.48 19.12 11.65
N MET A 199 7.93 18.12 10.86
CA MET A 199 7.54 17.93 9.47
C MET A 199 6.82 16.60 9.28
N HIS A 200 5.70 16.61 8.55
CA HIS A 200 4.90 15.41 8.27
C HIS A 200 4.56 15.30 6.78
N LEU A 201 4.90 14.18 6.14
CA LEU A 201 4.43 13.87 4.79
C LEU A 201 2.92 13.60 4.83
N LEU A 202 2.16 14.28 3.98
CA LEU A 202 0.71 14.13 3.86
C LEU A 202 0.33 13.19 2.71
N PRO A 203 -0.89 12.61 2.72
CA PRO A 203 -1.40 11.76 1.64
C PRO A 203 -1.40 12.39 0.25
N ASN A 204 -1.43 13.73 0.18
CA ASN A 204 -1.35 14.48 -1.08
C ASN A 204 0.09 14.74 -1.58
N GLY A 205 1.10 14.17 -0.92
CA GLY A 205 2.52 14.30 -1.28
C GLY A 205 3.20 15.61 -0.83
N LYS A 206 2.48 16.52 -0.18
CA LYS A 206 3.07 17.72 0.42
C LYS A 206 3.61 17.40 1.81
N VAL A 207 4.57 18.21 2.29
CA VAL A 207 5.15 18.07 3.63
C VAL A 207 4.64 19.22 4.51
N PHE A 208 3.99 18.87 5.61
CA PHE A 208 3.39 19.83 6.53
C PHE A 208 4.34 20.17 7.68
N TYR A 209 4.62 21.45 7.85
CA TYR A 209 5.26 22.01 9.02
C TYR A 209 4.21 22.37 10.05
N SER A 210 4.17 21.67 11.18
CA SER A 210 3.15 21.85 12.23
C SER A 210 3.51 22.86 13.31
N GLY A 211 4.76 23.17 13.52
CA GLY A 211 5.29 24.04 14.61
C GLY A 211 6.79 23.81 14.80
N SER A 212 7.46 24.48 15.70
CA SER A 212 7.21 25.16 16.99
C SER A 212 6.63 26.59 16.89
N THR A 213 6.81 27.32 15.78
CA THR A 213 6.23 28.67 15.64
C THR A 213 4.72 28.60 15.46
N THR A 214 4.04 29.72 15.63
CA THR A 214 2.57 29.78 15.57
C THR A 214 2.00 29.56 14.16
N THR A 215 2.79 29.81 13.10
CA THR A 215 2.33 29.69 11.72
C THR A 215 2.74 28.34 11.10
N SER A 216 1.76 27.51 10.76
CA SER A 216 1.99 26.27 10.03
C SER A 216 2.03 26.47 8.51
N ARG A 217 2.81 25.62 7.83
CA ARG A 217 3.08 25.75 6.38
C ARG A 217 3.07 24.40 5.69
N LEU A 218 2.90 24.43 4.36
CA LEU A 218 3.06 23.27 3.48
C LEU A 218 4.21 23.53 2.51
N PHE A 219 5.09 22.56 2.39
CA PHE A 219 6.08 22.46 1.31
C PHE A 219 5.57 21.51 0.23
N ASN A 220 5.66 21.93 -1.02
CA ASN A 220 5.39 21.06 -2.17
C ASN A 220 6.71 20.61 -2.80
N PRO A 221 7.11 19.32 -2.65
CA PRO A 221 8.38 18.83 -3.18
C PRO A 221 8.49 18.86 -4.72
N SER A 222 7.34 18.87 -5.43
CA SER A 222 7.34 18.89 -6.91
C SER A 222 7.57 20.29 -7.49
N THR A 223 7.11 21.33 -6.80
CA THR A 223 7.27 22.74 -7.23
C THR A 223 8.27 23.51 -6.41
N GLN A 224 8.81 22.92 -5.33
CA GLN A 224 9.72 23.49 -4.34
C GLN A 224 9.18 24.79 -3.70
N THR A 225 7.86 24.88 -3.51
CA THR A 225 7.18 26.07 -3.00
C THR A 225 6.60 25.87 -1.61
N TRP A 226 6.56 26.94 -0.82
CA TRP A 226 5.95 26.99 0.50
C TRP A 226 4.62 27.76 0.45
N THR A 227 3.62 27.29 1.19
CA THR A 227 2.35 27.96 1.41
C THR A 227 1.98 27.97 2.88
N THR A 228 1.43 29.11 3.36
CA THR A 228 0.88 29.21 4.73
C THR A 228 -0.43 28.45 4.80
N VAL A 229 -0.68 27.74 5.93
CA VAL A 229 -1.89 26.95 6.15
C VAL A 229 -2.77 27.58 7.22
N ALA A 230 -2.26 27.69 8.45
CA ALA A 230 -3.04 28.13 9.60
C ALA A 230 -2.13 28.70 10.69
N THR A 231 -2.75 29.35 11.67
CA THR A 231 -2.08 29.84 12.89
C THR A 231 -2.64 29.09 14.10
N THR A 232 -1.74 28.65 15.01
CA THR A 232 -2.13 27.97 16.25
C THR A 232 -2.98 28.87 17.15
N LYS A 233 -3.79 28.24 18.00
CA LYS A 233 -4.57 28.95 19.04
C LYS A 233 -3.68 29.42 20.21
N TYR A 234 -2.66 28.63 20.55
CA TYR A 234 -1.65 29.04 21.52
C TYR A 234 -0.78 30.13 20.91
N SER A 235 -0.81 31.31 21.54
CA SER A 235 -0.23 32.53 20.98
C SER A 235 1.32 32.59 21.01
N ASN A 236 1.95 31.71 21.78
CA ASN A 236 3.40 31.66 21.94
C ASN A 236 4.01 30.50 21.13
N SER A 237 5.33 30.52 20.94
CA SER A 237 6.06 29.39 20.37
C SER A 237 5.95 28.15 21.27
N ARG A 238 5.74 26.99 20.68
CA ARG A 238 5.81 25.67 21.35
C ARG A 238 7.22 25.08 21.21
N THR A 239 8.25 25.84 21.63
CA THR A 239 9.65 25.39 21.60
C THR A 239 9.77 24.05 22.33
N TYR A 240 10.45 23.08 21.74
CA TYR A 240 10.61 21.71 22.25
C TYR A 240 9.33 21.01 22.73
N GLY A 241 8.16 21.42 22.27
CA GLY A 241 6.97 20.59 22.29
C GLY A 241 7.07 19.53 21.19
N THR A 242 6.07 18.69 20.99
CA THR A 242 6.07 17.65 19.95
C THR A 242 4.84 17.70 19.06
N SER A 243 4.86 16.95 17.96
CA SER A 243 3.68 16.74 17.12
C SER A 243 3.65 15.32 16.54
N VAL A 244 2.43 14.84 16.24
CA VAL A 244 2.18 13.50 15.74
C VAL A 244 1.17 13.57 14.59
N LEU A 245 1.50 12.95 13.46
CA LEU A 245 0.50 12.63 12.44
C LEU A 245 -0.33 11.46 12.96
N LEU A 246 -1.61 11.69 13.23
CA LEU A 246 -2.51 10.67 13.76
C LEU A 246 -2.76 9.53 12.76
N PRO A 247 -3.27 8.37 13.21
CA PRO A 247 -3.45 7.21 12.37
C PRO A 247 -4.18 7.49 11.05
N LEU A 248 -3.56 7.10 9.96
CA LEU A 248 -4.14 7.11 8.61
C LEU A 248 -4.82 5.77 8.38
N THR A 249 -6.14 5.75 8.20
CA THR A 249 -6.90 4.51 8.08
C THR A 249 -7.86 4.53 6.88
N PRO A 250 -8.21 3.37 6.30
CA PRO A 250 -9.22 3.31 5.25
C PRO A 250 -10.58 3.85 5.71
N ALA A 251 -10.92 3.66 6.98
CA ALA A 251 -12.21 4.08 7.56
C ALA A 251 -12.40 5.60 7.54
N ASN A 252 -11.32 6.38 7.62
CA ASN A 252 -11.36 7.84 7.49
C ASN A 252 -10.78 8.32 6.13
N ASN A 253 -10.71 7.44 5.13
CA ASN A 253 -10.15 7.74 3.81
C ASN A 253 -8.73 8.31 3.88
N TYR A 254 -7.93 7.86 4.85
CA TYR A 254 -6.57 8.33 5.15
C TYR A 254 -6.48 9.84 5.39
N ASP A 255 -7.52 10.41 6.00
CA ASP A 255 -7.60 11.84 6.29
C ASP A 255 -6.49 12.28 7.27
N PRO A 256 -5.61 13.25 6.90
CA PRO A 256 -4.46 13.61 7.70
C PRO A 256 -4.81 14.61 8.80
N ARG A 257 -4.75 14.15 10.04
CA ARG A 257 -4.88 15.00 11.23
C ARG A 257 -3.55 15.05 11.98
N VAL A 258 -3.15 16.22 12.43
CA VAL A 258 -1.92 16.43 13.20
C VAL A 258 -2.26 16.99 14.58
N LEU A 259 -1.75 16.31 15.60
CA LEU A 259 -1.82 16.73 17.00
C LEU A 259 -0.51 17.39 17.40
N ILE A 260 -0.54 18.58 18.01
CA ILE A 260 0.62 19.21 18.66
C ILE A 260 0.42 19.22 20.17
N LEU A 261 1.51 18.95 20.92
CA LEU A 261 1.47 18.77 22.37
C LEU A 261 2.58 19.59 23.04
N GLY A 262 2.23 20.24 24.14
CA GLY A 262 3.19 20.88 25.04
C GLY A 262 4.05 21.96 24.40
N GLY A 263 5.26 22.09 24.90
CA GLY A 263 6.27 23.07 24.47
C GLY A 263 6.11 24.44 25.11
N GLY A 264 7.05 25.33 24.80
CA GLY A 264 7.19 26.62 25.44
C GLY A 264 8.09 26.58 26.69
N ASN A 265 8.56 27.74 27.15
CA ASN A 265 9.34 27.86 28.40
C ASN A 265 8.88 29.12 29.14
N PRO A 266 8.12 29.02 30.28
CA PRO A 266 7.63 27.75 30.86
C PRO A 266 6.67 27.03 29.93
N SER A 267 6.62 25.70 30.07
CA SER A 267 5.85 24.83 29.20
C SER A 267 4.35 24.87 29.44
N THR A 268 3.58 24.38 28.47
CA THR A 268 2.12 24.26 28.57
C THR A 268 1.67 22.79 28.57
N ALA A 269 0.55 22.51 29.22
CA ALA A 269 -0.16 21.24 29.13
C ALA A 269 -1.13 21.18 27.93
N THR A 270 -1.32 22.30 27.23
CA THR A 270 -2.31 22.39 26.15
C THR A 270 -1.90 21.60 24.91
N THR A 271 -2.90 21.10 24.19
CA THR A 271 -2.74 20.49 22.88
C THR A 271 -3.61 21.15 21.84
N GLU A 272 -3.27 21.00 20.59
CA GLU A 272 -4.08 21.46 19.47
C GLU A 272 -4.11 20.43 18.37
N LEU A 273 -5.24 20.35 17.68
CA LEU A 273 -5.48 19.44 16.56
C LEU A 273 -5.83 20.23 15.31
N ILE A 274 -5.23 19.87 14.18
CA ILE A 274 -5.59 20.33 12.85
C ILE A 274 -6.03 19.17 11.98
N ASP A 275 -7.11 19.35 11.24
CA ASP A 275 -7.58 18.47 10.18
C ASP A 275 -7.17 19.08 8.83
N LEU A 276 -6.22 18.41 8.14
CA LEU A 276 -5.67 18.88 6.86
C LEU A 276 -6.45 18.37 5.66
N GLY A 277 -7.46 17.51 5.85
CA GLY A 277 -8.45 17.11 4.87
C GLY A 277 -9.62 18.09 4.76
N ALA A 278 -9.81 18.95 5.76
CA ALA A 278 -10.85 19.96 5.74
C ALA A 278 -10.64 20.99 4.62
N ALA A 279 -11.74 21.52 4.06
CA ALA A 279 -11.68 22.53 3.00
C ALA A 279 -10.91 23.81 3.41
N THR A 280 -10.97 24.16 4.72
CA THR A 280 -10.19 25.23 5.32
C THR A 280 -9.57 24.72 6.62
N PRO A 281 -8.34 24.18 6.59
CA PRO A 281 -7.68 23.64 7.77
C PRO A 281 -7.46 24.73 8.84
N THR A 282 -7.89 24.46 10.06
CA THR A 282 -7.73 25.36 11.22
C THR A 282 -7.31 24.58 12.45
N TRP A 283 -6.44 25.17 13.27
CA TRP A 283 -6.10 24.63 14.58
C TRP A 283 -7.26 24.77 15.56
N ASN A 284 -7.55 23.73 16.29
CA ASN A 284 -8.55 23.68 17.35
C ASN A 284 -7.90 23.19 18.64
N TRP A 285 -8.35 23.71 19.79
CA TRP A 285 -7.90 23.18 21.08
C TRP A 285 -8.27 21.70 21.21
N GLY A 286 -7.29 20.91 21.61
CA GLY A 286 -7.46 19.55 22.10
C GLY A 286 -7.61 19.49 23.62
N PRO A 287 -7.76 18.29 24.21
CA PRO A 287 -7.75 18.12 25.66
C PRO A 287 -6.36 18.41 26.23
N ASN A 288 -6.30 18.90 27.47
CA ASN A 288 -5.03 19.12 28.14
C ASN A 288 -4.40 17.79 28.60
N MET A 289 -3.08 17.69 28.53
CA MET A 289 -2.31 16.68 29.25
C MET A 289 -2.43 16.88 30.76
N SER A 290 -2.08 15.85 31.54
CA SER A 290 -2.10 15.92 33.02
C SER A 290 -1.11 16.95 33.59
N GLN A 291 -0.02 17.21 32.86
CA GLN A 291 1.06 18.12 33.27
C GLN A 291 1.58 18.93 32.07
N PRO A 292 2.10 20.16 32.30
CA PRO A 292 2.85 20.91 31.30
C PRO A 292 4.15 20.17 30.97
N ARG A 293 4.59 20.21 29.69
CA ARG A 293 5.77 19.46 29.21
C ARG A 293 6.51 20.24 28.13
N ILE A 294 7.78 20.53 28.39
CA ILE A 294 8.80 20.84 27.38
C ILE A 294 9.69 19.60 27.21
N GLU A 295 10.27 19.36 26.05
CA GLU A 295 11.21 18.25 25.77
C GLU A 295 10.62 16.84 25.96
N MET A 296 9.32 16.74 25.76
CA MET A 296 8.56 15.50 25.88
C MET A 296 8.68 14.64 24.63
N SER A 297 8.44 13.34 24.77
CA SER A 297 8.26 12.42 23.64
C SER A 297 6.78 12.06 23.44
N ALA A 298 6.39 11.80 22.18
CA ALA A 298 5.08 11.28 21.83
C ALA A 298 5.21 10.10 20.85
N THR A 299 4.78 8.91 21.28
CA THR A 299 4.96 7.66 20.54
C THR A 299 3.60 7.05 20.17
N ILE A 300 3.41 6.74 18.90
CA ILE A 300 2.21 6.03 18.41
C ILE A 300 2.29 4.56 18.83
N LEU A 301 1.23 4.04 19.43
CA LEU A 301 1.10 2.67 19.91
C LEU A 301 0.48 1.75 18.86
N ALA A 302 0.52 0.43 19.13
CA ALA A 302 -0.02 -0.60 18.23
C ALA A 302 -1.53 -0.51 18.00
N ASP A 303 -2.28 0.09 18.93
CA ASP A 303 -3.73 0.37 18.83
C ASP A 303 -4.05 1.76 18.25
N GLY A 304 -3.04 2.53 17.83
CA GLY A 304 -3.19 3.87 17.27
C GLY A 304 -3.30 5.00 18.28
N LYS A 305 -3.26 4.72 19.58
CA LYS A 305 -3.16 5.76 20.62
C LYS A 305 -1.76 6.37 20.64
N VAL A 306 -1.63 7.52 21.32
CA VAL A 306 -0.37 8.25 21.44
C VAL A 306 0.04 8.33 22.90
N LEU A 307 1.19 7.79 23.23
CA LEU A 307 1.82 7.87 24.55
C LEU A 307 2.64 9.16 24.65
N ALA A 308 2.30 10.05 25.55
CA ALA A 308 3.02 11.28 25.90
C ALA A 308 3.84 11.06 27.19
N THR A 309 5.17 11.20 27.12
CA THR A 309 6.07 10.89 28.23
C THR A 309 7.16 11.94 28.39
N GLY A 310 7.69 12.05 29.62
CA GLY A 310 8.82 12.92 29.92
C GLY A 310 8.49 14.40 29.87
N GLY A 311 9.54 15.20 29.78
CA GLY A 311 9.49 16.64 29.84
C GLY A 311 9.44 17.19 31.27
N SER A 312 9.37 18.52 31.36
CA SER A 312 9.33 19.27 32.61
C SER A 312 8.53 20.58 32.44
N LEU A 313 8.28 21.30 33.53
CA LEU A 313 7.68 22.62 33.47
C LEU A 313 8.63 23.63 32.84
N ASN A 314 9.88 23.62 33.23
CA ASN A 314 10.95 24.47 32.72
C ASN A 314 12.02 23.64 32.02
N ASP A 315 12.77 24.27 31.14
CA ASP A 315 13.85 23.66 30.34
C ASP A 315 14.90 22.97 31.24
N GLU A 316 15.23 21.71 30.98
CA GLU A 316 16.20 20.86 31.70
C GLU A 316 16.03 20.82 33.24
N ASP A 317 14.83 21.11 33.78
CA ASP A 317 14.58 21.20 35.22
C ASP A 317 14.10 19.85 35.80
N THR A 318 15.01 19.13 36.44
CA THR A 318 14.70 17.86 37.12
C THR A 318 13.70 17.98 38.26
N THR A 319 13.61 19.19 38.91
CA THR A 319 12.73 19.40 40.05
C THR A 319 11.26 19.50 39.63
N THR A 320 11.02 19.82 38.38
CA THR A 320 9.68 19.92 37.75
C THR A 320 9.45 18.83 36.70
N ALA A 321 10.27 17.77 36.70
CA ALA A 321 10.15 16.66 35.74
C ALA A 321 8.76 16.02 35.77
N SER A 322 8.18 15.80 34.61
CA SER A 322 6.87 15.18 34.42
C SER A 322 7.02 13.64 34.38
N LEU A 323 6.94 13.01 35.56
CA LEU A 323 7.05 11.55 35.68
C LEU A 323 5.77 10.82 35.24
N ASN A 324 4.58 11.41 35.45
CA ASN A 324 3.32 10.82 34.99
C ASN A 324 3.26 10.85 33.46
N ALA A 325 2.89 9.73 32.87
CA ALA A 325 2.65 9.63 31.43
C ALA A 325 1.16 9.75 31.11
N ASP A 326 0.85 10.26 29.92
CA ASP A 326 -0.51 10.44 29.41
C ASP A 326 -0.71 9.62 28.13
N LEU A 327 -1.88 9.00 28.01
CA LEU A 327 -2.29 8.22 26.85
C LEU A 327 -3.43 8.96 26.13
N TYR A 328 -3.16 9.50 24.95
CA TYR A 328 -4.15 10.16 24.10
C TYR A 328 -4.85 9.14 23.19
N ASP A 329 -6.18 9.16 23.20
CA ASP A 329 -7.02 8.37 22.32
C ASP A 329 -7.60 9.26 21.21
N PRO A 330 -7.16 9.09 19.93
CA PRO A 330 -7.66 9.92 18.83
C PRO A 330 -9.12 9.65 18.45
N ALA A 331 -9.70 8.52 18.88
CA ALA A 331 -11.10 8.20 18.60
C ALA A 331 -12.06 8.97 19.50
N THR A 332 -11.68 9.18 20.78
CA THR A 332 -12.48 9.92 21.75
C THR A 332 -12.01 11.36 21.97
N ASN A 333 -10.81 11.70 21.46
CA ASN A 333 -10.14 12.98 21.71
C ASN A 333 -9.98 13.27 23.20
N THR A 334 -9.46 12.29 23.96
CA THR A 334 -9.27 12.39 25.42
C THR A 334 -7.91 11.86 25.85
N PHE A 335 -7.43 12.33 27.01
CA PHE A 335 -6.29 11.73 27.69
C PHE A 335 -6.74 10.85 28.86
N SER A 336 -6.00 9.77 29.06
CA SER A 336 -6.05 8.93 30.27
C SER A 336 -4.64 8.77 30.86
N SER A 337 -4.53 8.38 32.13
CA SER A 337 -3.24 8.13 32.75
C SER A 337 -2.56 6.90 32.15
N ALA A 338 -1.26 6.99 31.90
CA ALA A 338 -0.37 5.87 31.54
C ALA A 338 0.58 5.50 32.70
N GLY A 339 0.21 5.84 33.93
CA GLY A 339 1.06 5.64 35.11
C GLY A 339 2.26 6.59 35.15
N ALA A 340 3.24 6.26 35.98
CA ALA A 340 4.44 7.08 36.14
C ALA A 340 5.70 6.27 35.87
N ASN A 341 6.62 6.82 35.08
CA ASN A 341 7.98 6.32 34.92
C ASN A 341 8.83 6.68 36.14
N SER A 342 10.02 6.09 36.28
CA SER A 342 10.87 6.24 37.47
C SER A 342 11.92 7.33 37.34
N TYR A 343 12.30 7.71 36.11
CA TYR A 343 13.43 8.60 35.84
C TYR A 343 12.97 9.85 35.11
N ALA A 344 13.56 11.00 35.44
CA ALA A 344 13.32 12.24 34.72
C ALA A 344 13.78 12.10 33.25
N ARG A 345 12.84 12.25 32.31
CA ARG A 345 13.09 12.21 30.88
C ARG A 345 13.01 13.63 30.33
N LEU A 346 14.16 14.30 30.37
CA LEU A 346 14.31 15.69 29.95
C LEU A 346 14.89 15.79 28.54
N TYR A 347 15.58 16.88 28.24
CA TYR A 347 16.26 17.14 26.97
C TYR A 347 17.08 15.94 26.50
N HIS A 348 17.04 15.59 25.23
CA HIS A 348 17.62 14.40 24.62
C HIS A 348 17.04 13.06 25.14
N SER A 349 15.91 13.07 25.83
CA SER A 349 15.20 11.79 26.05
C SER A 349 14.51 11.33 24.77
N VAL A 350 14.43 10.01 24.60
CA VAL A 350 13.85 9.35 23.43
C VAL A 350 12.89 8.25 23.84
N SER A 351 11.90 7.99 22.97
CA SER A 351 11.02 6.83 23.12
C SER A 351 10.70 6.21 21.76
N LEU A 352 10.58 4.87 21.73
CA LEU A 352 10.28 4.10 20.52
C LEU A 352 9.31 2.97 20.82
N LEU A 353 8.32 2.74 19.95
CA LEU A 353 7.53 1.52 19.93
C LEU A 353 8.40 0.35 19.46
N LEU A 354 8.38 -0.74 20.21
CA LEU A 354 9.10 -1.98 19.93
C LEU A 354 8.18 -3.01 19.22
N PRO A 355 8.76 -4.02 18.53
CA PRO A 355 7.97 -5.03 17.83
C PRO A 355 7.05 -5.87 18.71
N ASP A 356 7.34 -5.98 20.00
CA ASP A 356 6.48 -6.67 20.98
C ASP A 356 5.30 -5.81 21.45
N GLY A 357 5.16 -4.56 20.94
CA GLY A 357 4.11 -3.62 21.31
C GLY A 357 4.38 -2.86 22.62
N THR A 358 5.56 -3.01 23.20
CA THR A 358 6.01 -2.16 24.33
C THR A 358 6.66 -0.88 23.84
N VAL A 359 6.88 0.09 24.72
CA VAL A 359 7.61 1.32 24.42
C VAL A 359 8.87 1.38 25.25
N TRP A 360 10.02 1.54 24.59
CA TRP A 360 11.31 1.77 25.21
C TRP A 360 11.57 3.26 25.40
N LEU A 361 12.12 3.63 26.57
CA LEU A 361 12.53 4.98 26.91
C LEU A 361 13.96 5.01 27.42
N ALA A 362 14.72 6.00 26.97
CA ALA A 362 16.09 6.19 27.41
C ALA A 362 16.49 7.67 27.39
N GLY A 363 17.62 7.99 28.01
CA GLY A 363 18.23 9.32 28.01
C GLY A 363 17.48 10.37 28.82
N GLY A 364 17.83 11.60 28.56
CA GLY A 364 17.44 12.81 29.28
C GLY A 364 18.65 13.47 29.92
N ASN A 365 18.90 14.74 29.59
CA ASN A 365 20.01 15.51 30.11
C ASN A 365 19.51 16.42 31.23
N PRO A 366 19.88 16.17 32.51
CA PRO A 366 19.59 17.10 33.60
C PRO A 366 20.46 18.37 33.54
N GLN A 367 21.59 18.28 32.84
CA GLN A 367 22.48 19.37 32.49
C GLN A 367 23.41 18.95 31.36
N ARG A 368 24.00 19.92 30.66
CA ARG A 368 24.95 19.66 29.57
C ARG A 368 26.11 18.74 30.02
N GLY A 369 26.42 17.72 29.22
CA GLY A 369 27.48 16.76 29.50
C GLY A 369 27.12 15.61 30.43
N THR A 370 25.88 15.57 30.92
CA THR A 370 25.34 14.43 31.70
C THR A 370 24.09 13.87 31.03
N TYR A 371 23.73 12.64 31.32
CA TYR A 371 22.50 12.02 30.83
C TYR A 371 22.03 10.90 31.77
N GLU A 372 20.73 10.61 31.71
CA GLU A 372 20.13 9.46 32.43
C GLU A 372 20.49 8.17 31.73
N GLN A 373 21.25 7.29 32.45
CA GLN A 373 21.75 6.02 31.93
C GLN A 373 20.72 4.89 32.03
N ASN A 374 19.75 5.00 32.95
CA ASN A 374 18.76 3.96 33.14
C ASN A 374 17.73 3.98 32.01
N MET A 375 17.40 2.79 31.53
CA MET A 375 16.36 2.57 30.51
C MET A 375 15.09 2.00 31.13
N GLU A 376 13.97 2.27 30.52
CA GLU A 376 12.65 1.79 30.96
C GLU A 376 11.86 1.24 29.79
N ILE A 377 11.00 0.27 30.12
CA ILE A 377 9.96 -0.25 29.21
C ILE A 377 8.60 0.10 29.77
N TYR A 378 7.77 0.71 28.96
CA TYR A 378 6.33 0.83 29.20
C TYR A 378 5.58 -0.30 28.50
N GLN A 379 4.81 -1.06 29.25
CA GLN A 379 3.89 -2.08 28.77
C GLN A 379 2.49 -1.46 28.74
N PRO A 380 1.94 -1.14 27.56
CA PRO A 380 0.63 -0.48 27.47
C PRO A 380 -0.52 -1.34 27.99
N PRO A 381 -1.67 -0.72 28.33
CA PRO A 381 -2.83 -1.42 28.89
C PRO A 381 -3.33 -2.59 28.05
N TYR A 382 -3.19 -2.51 26.71
CA TYR A 382 -3.62 -3.57 25.80
C TYR A 382 -2.84 -4.89 25.95
N LEU A 383 -1.71 -4.90 26.68
CA LEU A 383 -0.96 -6.12 26.99
C LEU A 383 -1.50 -6.87 28.21
N PHE A 384 -2.54 -6.33 28.85
CA PHE A 384 -3.12 -6.88 30.07
C PHE A 384 -4.62 -7.12 29.95
N THR A 385 -5.09 -8.16 30.62
CA THR A 385 -6.51 -8.45 30.87
C THR A 385 -6.71 -8.68 32.38
N LYS A 386 -7.93 -9.02 32.78
CA LYS A 386 -8.24 -9.36 34.17
C LYS A 386 -8.48 -10.85 34.32
N ASP A 387 -7.97 -11.44 35.46
CA ASP A 387 -8.37 -12.77 35.89
C ASP A 387 -9.79 -12.76 36.49
N PHE A 388 -10.28 -13.91 36.90
CA PHE A 388 -11.61 -14.05 37.55
C PHE A 388 -11.73 -13.31 38.87
N SER A 389 -10.61 -12.95 39.50
CA SER A 389 -10.55 -12.16 40.74
C SER A 389 -10.44 -10.65 40.47
N GLY A 390 -10.36 -10.23 39.19
CA GLY A 390 -10.20 -8.86 38.79
C GLY A 390 -8.76 -8.34 38.77
N ASN A 391 -7.75 -9.21 39.00
CA ASN A 391 -6.35 -8.81 38.96
C ASN A 391 -5.85 -8.73 37.51
N PRO A 392 -4.98 -7.75 37.20
CA PRO A 392 -4.33 -7.70 35.90
C PRO A 392 -3.41 -8.88 35.66
N ILE A 393 -3.57 -9.53 34.52
CA ILE A 393 -2.70 -10.60 34.02
C ILE A 393 -2.33 -10.29 32.56
N PRO A 394 -1.24 -10.85 32.02
CA PRO A 394 -0.92 -10.70 30.61
C PRO A 394 -2.07 -11.18 29.71
N ALA A 395 -2.42 -10.37 28.71
CA ALA A 395 -3.44 -10.75 27.74
C ALA A 395 -2.94 -11.84 26.80
N THR A 396 -3.84 -12.74 26.40
CA THR A 396 -3.56 -13.68 25.30
C THR A 396 -3.54 -12.89 23.99
N ARG A 397 -2.42 -12.95 23.29
CA ARG A 397 -2.19 -12.15 22.08
C ARG A 397 -2.49 -12.95 20.83
N PRO A 398 -3.11 -12.36 19.82
CA PRO A 398 -3.20 -12.98 18.51
C PRO A 398 -1.79 -13.20 17.93
N SER A 399 -1.65 -14.22 17.09
CA SER A 399 -0.35 -14.63 16.54
C SER A 399 -0.31 -14.47 15.02
N ILE A 400 0.83 -14.03 14.48
CA ILE A 400 1.12 -14.03 13.05
C ILE A 400 1.99 -15.26 12.76
N SER A 401 1.40 -16.32 12.18
CA SER A 401 2.14 -17.53 11.80
C SER A 401 3.09 -17.25 10.64
N SER A 402 2.62 -16.54 9.61
CA SER A 402 3.46 -16.04 8.52
C SER A 402 2.87 -14.80 7.85
N SER A 403 3.73 -13.99 7.27
CA SER A 403 3.42 -12.84 6.40
C SER A 403 4.47 -12.75 5.29
N PRO A 404 4.19 -12.09 4.17
CA PRO A 404 5.22 -11.82 3.17
C PRO A 404 6.30 -10.90 3.74
N ALA A 405 7.54 -11.07 3.28
CA ALA A 405 8.66 -10.19 3.66
C ALA A 405 8.52 -8.79 3.03
N SER A 406 7.82 -8.69 1.89
CA SER A 406 7.55 -7.41 1.21
C SER A 406 6.17 -7.39 0.57
N VAL A 407 5.59 -6.19 0.45
CA VAL A 407 4.29 -5.93 -0.18
C VAL A 407 4.39 -4.71 -1.10
N SER A 408 3.74 -4.77 -2.26
CA SER A 408 3.65 -3.65 -3.19
C SER A 408 2.35 -2.88 -3.01
N TYR A 409 2.37 -1.58 -3.27
CA TYR A 409 1.20 -0.71 -3.15
C TYR A 409 -0.01 -1.24 -3.91
N GLY A 410 -1.18 -1.14 -3.27
CA GLY A 410 -2.48 -1.50 -3.84
C GLY A 410 -2.74 -2.99 -4.02
N ASN A 411 -1.73 -3.84 -3.86
CA ASN A 411 -1.88 -5.29 -4.01
C ASN A 411 -2.45 -5.95 -2.75
N SER A 412 -3.14 -7.07 -2.92
CA SER A 412 -3.54 -7.90 -1.79
C SER A 412 -2.42 -8.87 -1.40
N PHE A 413 -2.30 -9.13 -0.11
CA PHE A 413 -1.38 -10.12 0.44
C PHE A 413 -2.03 -10.93 1.55
N THR A 414 -1.49 -12.11 1.85
CA THR A 414 -2.03 -13.01 2.86
C THR A 414 -1.21 -12.94 4.15
N VAL A 415 -1.90 -12.83 5.28
CA VAL A 415 -1.33 -12.99 6.63
C VAL A 415 -1.94 -14.24 7.24
N GLN A 416 -1.12 -15.25 7.53
CA GLN A 416 -1.56 -16.47 8.19
C GLN A 416 -1.68 -16.23 9.70
N THR A 417 -2.83 -16.54 10.26
CA THR A 417 -3.12 -16.42 11.69
C THR A 417 -4.23 -17.38 12.09
N PRO A 418 -4.09 -18.16 13.16
CA PRO A 418 -5.18 -18.98 13.70
C PRO A 418 -6.32 -18.13 14.25
N ASP A 419 -6.05 -16.85 14.55
CA ASP A 419 -6.95 -15.92 15.23
C ASP A 419 -7.78 -15.09 14.25
N ALA A 420 -7.79 -15.42 12.96
CA ALA A 420 -8.38 -14.62 11.88
C ALA A 420 -9.81 -14.13 12.15
N ALA A 421 -10.65 -14.97 12.76
CA ALA A 421 -12.04 -14.63 13.08
C ALA A 421 -12.19 -13.56 14.17
N ASN A 422 -11.15 -13.35 14.98
CA ASN A 422 -11.17 -12.42 16.11
C ASN A 422 -10.41 -11.11 15.82
N ILE A 423 -9.78 -10.98 14.65
CA ILE A 423 -9.03 -9.76 14.30
C ILE A 423 -10.01 -8.63 13.96
N ALA A 424 -9.84 -7.51 14.65
CA ALA A 424 -10.62 -6.29 14.45
C ALA A 424 -9.90 -5.25 13.59
N SER A 425 -8.56 -5.20 13.61
CA SER A 425 -7.79 -4.28 12.78
C SER A 425 -6.42 -4.84 12.40
N VAL A 426 -5.91 -4.36 11.27
CA VAL A 426 -4.56 -4.63 10.75
C VAL A 426 -3.86 -3.30 10.54
N ALA A 427 -2.64 -3.16 11.04
CA ALA A 427 -1.88 -1.92 10.91
C ALA A 427 -0.42 -2.19 10.52
N LEU A 428 0.11 -1.29 9.70
CA LEU A 428 1.54 -1.10 9.47
C LEU A 428 2.00 0.13 10.25
N ILE A 429 2.96 -0.04 11.15
CA ILE A 429 3.57 1.06 11.88
C ILE A 429 5.02 1.18 11.44
N ARG A 430 5.38 2.34 10.87
CA ARG A 430 6.74 2.60 10.42
C ARG A 430 7.69 2.64 11.62
N ASN A 431 8.87 2.07 11.43
CA ASN A 431 9.93 2.10 12.45
C ASN A 431 10.28 3.55 12.79
N GLY A 432 10.22 3.89 14.08
CA GLY A 432 10.49 5.25 14.54
C GLY A 432 11.97 5.64 14.45
N ALA A 433 12.22 6.93 14.27
CA ALA A 433 13.54 7.57 14.37
C ALA A 433 13.40 8.87 15.16
N ALA A 434 13.75 8.83 16.45
CA ALA A 434 13.44 9.87 17.41
C ALA A 434 14.65 10.66 17.86
N THR A 435 14.46 11.96 18.05
CA THR A 435 15.41 12.89 18.64
C THR A 435 14.70 14.18 19.09
N HIS A 436 15.16 14.85 20.13
CA HIS A 436 14.74 16.22 20.52
C HIS A 436 13.21 16.42 20.48
N ALA A 437 12.49 15.57 21.21
CA ALA A 437 11.03 15.62 21.32
C ALA A 437 10.26 15.31 20.01
N PHE A 438 10.90 14.80 18.98
CA PHE A 438 10.24 14.51 17.71
C PHE A 438 10.68 13.19 17.10
N ASP A 439 9.76 12.34 16.72
CA ASP A 439 10.02 11.15 15.91
C ASP A 439 9.78 11.49 14.43
N MET A 440 10.87 11.48 13.65
CA MET A 440 10.88 11.91 12.25
C MET A 440 10.30 10.86 11.30
N ASP A 441 10.10 9.62 11.76
CA ASP A 441 9.76 8.49 10.86
C ASP A 441 8.50 7.73 11.31
N GLN A 442 8.03 7.88 12.57
CA GLN A 442 6.84 7.15 13.04
C GLN A 442 5.60 7.48 12.19
N ARG A 443 4.86 6.44 11.82
CA ARG A 443 3.66 6.57 11.02
C ARG A 443 2.77 5.34 11.16
N PHE A 444 1.51 5.54 11.50
CA PHE A 444 0.51 4.47 11.60
C PHE A 444 -0.35 4.46 10.32
N VAL A 445 -0.42 3.30 9.66
CA VAL A 445 -1.24 3.07 8.48
C VAL A 445 -2.14 1.87 8.72
N GLY A 446 -3.43 2.10 8.90
CA GLY A 446 -4.44 1.05 8.96
C GLY A 446 -4.67 0.41 7.59
N LEU A 447 -4.99 -0.87 7.56
CA LEU A 447 -5.20 -1.62 6.33
C LEU A 447 -6.60 -2.26 6.30
N SER A 448 -7.21 -2.28 5.12
CA SER A 448 -8.42 -3.08 4.89
C SER A 448 -8.07 -4.56 4.77
N PHE A 449 -8.92 -5.42 5.30
CA PHE A 449 -8.74 -6.87 5.20
C PHE A 449 -10.06 -7.62 5.16
N THR A 450 -9.98 -8.89 4.73
CA THR A 450 -11.07 -9.87 4.82
C THR A 450 -10.57 -11.09 5.58
N ALA A 451 -11.31 -11.53 6.58
CA ALA A 451 -11.00 -12.74 7.35
C ALA A 451 -11.42 -14.00 6.59
N ASN A 452 -10.53 -14.98 6.53
CA ASN A 452 -10.74 -16.31 5.96
C ASN A 452 -10.42 -17.37 7.03
N SER A 453 -10.64 -18.65 6.74
CA SER A 453 -10.25 -19.71 7.66
C SER A 453 -8.71 -19.76 7.82
N GLY A 454 -8.21 -19.40 9.00
CA GLY A 454 -6.79 -19.43 9.34
C GLY A 454 -5.92 -18.34 8.71
N ALA A 455 -6.51 -17.35 8.01
CA ALA A 455 -5.77 -16.31 7.33
C ALA A 455 -6.56 -15.01 7.16
N LEU A 456 -5.84 -13.92 6.90
CA LEU A 456 -6.40 -12.65 6.45
C LEU A 456 -5.92 -12.36 5.01
N THR A 457 -6.82 -11.92 4.15
CA THR A 457 -6.47 -11.25 2.89
C THR A 457 -6.45 -9.75 3.17
N VAL A 458 -5.27 -9.15 3.12
CA VAL A 458 -5.03 -7.75 3.50
C VAL A 458 -4.71 -6.94 2.25
N THR A 459 -5.24 -5.73 2.14
CA THR A 459 -4.91 -4.80 1.05
C THR A 459 -3.76 -3.90 1.50
N ALA A 460 -2.66 -3.89 0.73
CA ALA A 460 -1.50 -3.03 0.98
C ALA A 460 -1.87 -1.53 0.86
N PRO A 461 -1.06 -0.62 1.44
CA PRO A 461 -1.29 0.82 1.31
C PRO A 461 -1.46 1.25 -0.15
N PRO A 462 -2.30 2.25 -0.46
CA PRO A 462 -2.58 2.62 -1.85
C PRO A 462 -1.40 3.26 -2.58
N ASN A 463 -0.49 3.95 -1.87
CA ASN A 463 0.66 4.62 -2.46
C ASN A 463 1.70 5.04 -1.39
N GLY A 464 2.85 5.54 -1.85
CA GLY A 464 3.93 5.96 -0.98
C GLY A 464 3.68 7.24 -0.17
N ASN A 465 2.73 8.08 -0.54
CA ASN A 465 2.38 9.23 0.28
C ASN A 465 1.60 8.82 1.55
N ILE A 466 0.84 7.73 1.47
CA ILE A 466 0.17 7.11 2.62
C ILE A 466 1.19 6.34 3.46
N ALA A 467 2.03 5.51 2.82
CA ALA A 467 3.07 4.72 3.46
C ALA A 467 4.37 4.84 2.67
N PRO A 468 5.29 5.77 3.01
CA PRO A 468 6.60 5.86 2.35
C PRO A 468 7.29 4.49 2.26
N PRO A 469 8.00 4.19 1.15
CA PRO A 469 8.63 2.89 1.00
C PRO A 469 9.65 2.64 2.13
N GLY A 470 9.70 1.40 2.65
CA GLY A 470 10.55 1.02 3.77
C GLY A 470 9.96 -0.07 4.64
N TYR A 471 10.56 -0.30 5.79
CA TYR A 471 10.14 -1.33 6.72
C TYR A 471 9.10 -0.82 7.72
N TYR A 472 8.14 -1.68 7.97
CA TYR A 472 7.03 -1.46 8.91
C TYR A 472 6.86 -2.68 9.81
N MET A 473 6.43 -2.43 11.03
CA MET A 473 5.91 -3.41 11.95
C MET A 473 4.45 -3.70 11.57
N LEU A 474 4.14 -4.93 11.13
CA LEU A 474 2.77 -5.40 10.88
C LEU A 474 2.19 -5.91 12.19
N PHE A 475 1.12 -5.29 12.68
CA PHE A 475 0.35 -5.71 13.83
C PHE A 475 -1.04 -6.19 13.41
N LEU A 476 -1.50 -7.27 14.03
CA LEU A 476 -2.90 -7.68 14.09
C LEU A 476 -3.43 -7.28 15.47
N VAL A 477 -4.56 -6.61 15.53
CA VAL A 477 -5.21 -6.25 16.79
C VAL A 477 -6.55 -6.97 16.85
N ASP A 478 -6.81 -7.70 17.93
CA ASP A 478 -8.05 -8.43 18.09
C ASP A 478 -9.22 -7.54 18.56
N SER A 479 -10.40 -8.13 18.68
CA SER A 479 -11.62 -7.42 19.10
C SER A 479 -11.59 -6.90 20.54
N SER A 480 -10.63 -7.36 21.34
CA SER A 480 -10.37 -6.85 22.71
C SER A 480 -9.33 -5.73 22.73
N GLY A 481 -8.78 -5.36 21.57
CA GLY A 481 -7.73 -4.34 21.43
C GLY A 481 -6.32 -4.86 21.70
N VAL A 482 -6.11 -6.17 21.81
CA VAL A 482 -4.81 -6.78 22.10
C VAL A 482 -4.02 -6.94 20.81
N PRO A 483 -2.81 -6.36 20.66
CA PRO A 483 -2.00 -6.50 19.48
C PRO A 483 -1.19 -7.81 19.47
N SER A 484 -0.94 -8.35 18.30
CA SER A 484 0.08 -9.40 18.08
C SER A 484 1.50 -8.90 18.41
N VAL A 485 2.48 -9.78 18.50
CA VAL A 485 3.87 -9.40 18.23
C VAL A 485 3.99 -9.08 16.74
N ALA A 486 4.67 -8.00 16.40
CA ALA A 486 4.79 -7.57 15.02
C ALA A 486 5.69 -8.48 14.17
N LYS A 487 5.41 -8.52 12.87
CA LYS A 487 6.34 -8.97 11.84
C LYS A 487 6.81 -7.78 11.02
N PHE A 488 8.11 -7.73 10.71
CA PHE A 488 8.60 -6.70 9.80
C PHE A 488 8.21 -7.04 8.36
N VAL A 489 7.61 -6.07 7.68
CA VAL A 489 7.20 -6.14 6.28
C VAL A 489 7.75 -4.91 5.57
N GLN A 490 8.42 -5.12 4.44
CA GLN A 490 8.89 -4.02 3.60
C GLN A 490 7.78 -3.58 2.64
N VAL A 491 7.37 -2.33 2.72
CA VAL A 491 6.51 -1.72 1.70
C VAL A 491 7.41 -1.21 0.58
N VAL A 492 7.18 -1.71 -0.63
CA VAL A 492 8.01 -1.39 -1.80
C VAL A 492 7.16 -0.69 -2.87
N ALA A 493 7.77 0.20 -3.64
CA ALA A 493 7.15 0.70 -4.86
C ALA A 493 6.83 -0.48 -5.78
N GLN A 494 5.65 -0.47 -6.39
CA GLN A 494 5.34 -1.43 -7.43
C GLN A 494 6.37 -1.22 -8.56
N GLY A 495 7.11 -2.26 -8.88
CA GLY A 495 8.01 -2.23 -10.03
C GLY A 495 7.23 -1.94 -11.32
N PRO A 496 7.90 -1.48 -12.39
CA PRO A 496 7.26 -1.31 -13.69
C PRO A 496 6.56 -2.58 -14.12
N ASP A 497 5.25 -2.51 -14.38
CA ASP A 497 4.42 -3.64 -14.79
C ASP A 497 3.28 -3.15 -15.69
N PHE A 498 2.55 -4.06 -16.32
CA PHE A 498 1.39 -3.75 -17.16
C PHE A 498 0.28 -4.80 -16.97
N SER A 499 -0.92 -4.48 -17.41
CA SER A 499 -2.03 -5.42 -17.52
C SER A 499 -2.52 -5.53 -18.96
N VAL A 500 -3.14 -6.66 -19.33
CA VAL A 500 -3.75 -6.89 -20.63
C VAL A 500 -5.22 -7.28 -20.46
N SER A 501 -6.10 -6.78 -21.33
CA SER A 501 -7.52 -7.14 -21.38
C SER A 501 -8.00 -7.26 -22.82
N ALA A 502 -9.06 -8.03 -23.07
CA ALA A 502 -9.68 -8.20 -24.38
C ALA A 502 -11.17 -7.92 -24.34
N THR A 503 -11.69 -7.19 -25.31
CA THR A 503 -13.10 -6.83 -25.42
C THR A 503 -13.57 -6.95 -26.88
N PRO A 504 -14.78 -7.51 -27.12
CA PRO A 504 -15.63 -8.17 -26.14
C PRO A 504 -15.07 -9.51 -25.67
N SER A 505 -15.61 -10.04 -24.58
CA SER A 505 -15.19 -11.34 -24.03
C SER A 505 -15.56 -12.55 -24.89
N SER A 506 -16.50 -12.36 -25.84
CA SER A 506 -16.92 -13.41 -26.80
C SER A 506 -17.38 -12.79 -28.11
N GLN A 507 -17.07 -13.46 -29.22
CA GLN A 507 -17.52 -13.14 -30.57
C GLN A 507 -18.00 -14.38 -31.28
N THR A 508 -19.11 -14.24 -32.03
CA THR A 508 -19.63 -15.31 -32.90
C THR A 508 -19.33 -14.95 -34.34
N VAL A 509 -18.82 -15.91 -35.10
CA VAL A 509 -18.51 -15.79 -36.53
C VAL A 509 -19.04 -17.01 -37.29
N THR A 510 -19.61 -16.80 -38.47
CA THR A 510 -19.95 -17.90 -39.35
C THR A 510 -18.69 -18.38 -40.09
N GLN A 511 -18.58 -19.69 -40.33
CA GLN A 511 -17.49 -20.30 -41.13
C GLN A 511 -17.27 -19.51 -42.41
N GLY A 512 -15.98 -19.25 -42.74
CA GLY A 512 -15.58 -18.45 -43.88
C GLY A 512 -15.55 -16.93 -43.68
N ASN A 513 -15.98 -16.45 -42.52
CA ASN A 513 -15.98 -15.03 -42.20
C ASN A 513 -14.95 -14.69 -41.12
N GLY A 514 -14.79 -13.39 -40.82
CA GLY A 514 -13.89 -12.88 -39.81
C GLY A 514 -14.62 -12.12 -38.70
N THR A 515 -13.94 -11.94 -37.59
CA THR A 515 -14.33 -11.11 -36.44
C THR A 515 -13.12 -10.44 -35.80
N SER A 516 -13.34 -9.56 -34.83
CA SER A 516 -12.23 -8.88 -34.16
C SER A 516 -12.49 -8.64 -32.67
N TYR A 517 -11.40 -8.48 -31.92
CA TYR A 517 -11.36 -8.11 -30.51
C TYR A 517 -10.44 -6.90 -30.35
N THR A 518 -10.76 -6.02 -29.40
CA THR A 518 -9.85 -4.96 -28.97
C THR A 518 -9.06 -5.45 -27.78
N VAL A 519 -7.73 -5.46 -27.89
CA VAL A 519 -6.80 -5.82 -26.83
C VAL A 519 -6.17 -4.56 -26.27
N ASN A 520 -6.37 -4.30 -24.97
CA ASN A 520 -5.84 -3.12 -24.29
C ASN A 520 -4.67 -3.49 -23.38
N VAL A 521 -3.62 -2.67 -23.39
CA VAL A 521 -2.49 -2.72 -22.46
C VAL A 521 -2.51 -1.46 -21.61
N ALA A 522 -2.51 -1.63 -20.29
CA ALA A 522 -2.49 -0.54 -19.31
C ALA A 522 -1.24 -0.66 -18.42
N PRO A 523 -0.37 0.37 -18.36
CA PRO A 523 0.85 0.36 -17.56
C PRO A 523 0.54 0.59 -16.09
N SER A 524 1.42 0.08 -15.23
CA SER A 524 1.46 0.35 -13.79
C SER A 524 2.91 0.47 -13.31
N GLY A 525 3.14 1.03 -12.12
CA GLY A 525 4.48 1.14 -11.52
C GLY A 525 5.51 1.90 -12.37
N GLY A 526 5.09 2.82 -13.25
CA GLY A 526 6.00 3.56 -14.12
C GLY A 526 6.51 2.77 -15.35
N PHE A 527 5.78 1.73 -15.76
CA PHE A 527 6.14 0.94 -16.95
C PHE A 527 6.17 1.80 -18.23
N VAL A 528 7.28 1.71 -18.97
CA VAL A 528 7.50 2.41 -20.24
C VAL A 528 7.99 1.46 -21.35
N GLY A 529 7.88 0.15 -21.14
CA GLY A 529 8.35 -0.89 -22.06
C GLY A 529 7.45 -1.08 -23.29
N THR A 530 7.96 -1.82 -24.29
CA THR A 530 7.18 -2.31 -25.41
C THR A 530 6.64 -3.70 -25.13
N VAL A 531 5.32 -3.88 -25.27
CA VAL A 531 4.59 -5.12 -25.03
C VAL A 531 4.28 -5.79 -26.37
N GLY A 532 4.87 -6.96 -26.61
CA GLY A 532 4.56 -7.81 -27.77
C GLY A 532 3.30 -8.65 -27.52
N LEU A 533 2.45 -8.83 -28.54
CA LEU A 533 1.18 -9.56 -28.42
C LEU A 533 1.20 -10.84 -29.24
N SER A 534 0.64 -11.91 -28.70
CA SER A 534 0.43 -13.20 -29.36
C SER A 534 -0.90 -13.81 -28.93
N VAL A 535 -1.43 -14.77 -29.72
CA VAL A 535 -2.67 -15.47 -29.40
C VAL A 535 -2.52 -16.98 -29.67
N SER A 536 -3.13 -17.78 -28.82
CA SER A 536 -3.25 -19.24 -28.97
C SER A 536 -4.70 -19.69 -28.75
N GLY A 537 -5.00 -20.97 -29.07
CA GLY A 537 -6.34 -21.53 -28.92
C GLY A 537 -7.22 -21.42 -30.18
N LEU A 538 -6.66 -20.97 -31.31
CA LEU A 538 -7.39 -20.92 -32.60
C LEU A 538 -7.75 -22.33 -33.09
N PRO A 539 -8.98 -22.52 -33.64
CA PRO A 539 -9.33 -23.78 -34.31
C PRO A 539 -8.54 -23.99 -35.60
N GLN A 540 -8.47 -25.23 -36.05
CA GLN A 540 -7.88 -25.57 -37.35
C GLN A 540 -8.57 -24.78 -38.48
N GLY A 541 -7.78 -24.18 -39.36
CA GLY A 541 -8.29 -23.37 -40.48
C GLY A 541 -8.68 -21.93 -40.08
N ALA A 542 -8.39 -21.50 -38.83
CA ALA A 542 -8.48 -20.10 -38.44
C ALA A 542 -7.08 -19.47 -38.39
N THR A 543 -7.01 -18.17 -38.69
CA THR A 543 -5.80 -17.34 -38.58
C THR A 543 -6.11 -16.10 -37.79
N ALA A 544 -5.08 -15.54 -37.12
CA ALA A 544 -5.23 -14.31 -36.34
C ALA A 544 -4.04 -13.38 -36.55
N THR A 545 -4.32 -12.08 -36.51
CA THR A 545 -3.30 -11.01 -36.63
C THR A 545 -3.60 -9.89 -35.66
N PHE A 546 -2.55 -9.30 -35.11
CA PHE A 546 -2.63 -8.07 -34.29
C PHE A 546 -2.25 -6.85 -35.12
N ASN A 547 -2.95 -5.75 -34.94
CA ASN A 547 -2.59 -4.45 -35.54
C ASN A 547 -2.82 -3.31 -34.51
N PRO A 548 -1.73 -2.73 -33.95
CA PRO A 548 -0.31 -3.09 -34.09
C PRO A 548 0.04 -4.42 -33.39
N THR A 549 1.15 -5.05 -33.77
CA THR A 549 1.66 -6.30 -33.16
C THR A 549 2.30 -6.10 -31.81
N SER A 550 2.63 -4.85 -31.45
CA SER A 550 3.17 -4.44 -30.16
C SER A 550 2.67 -3.06 -29.77
N ILE A 551 2.63 -2.80 -28.47
CA ILE A 551 2.16 -1.53 -27.88
C ILE A 551 3.28 -0.99 -26.98
N THR A 552 3.68 0.27 -27.18
CA THR A 552 4.67 0.93 -26.30
C THR A 552 3.95 1.67 -25.19
N THR A 553 4.30 1.37 -23.94
CA THR A 553 3.75 1.92 -22.70
C THR A 553 2.28 1.59 -22.51
N SER A 554 1.36 2.20 -23.27
CA SER A 554 -0.08 2.00 -23.16
C SER A 554 -0.77 2.15 -24.50
N GLY A 555 -1.92 1.53 -24.67
CA GLY A 555 -2.70 1.64 -25.89
C GLY A 555 -3.53 0.40 -26.17
N SER A 556 -4.01 0.30 -27.42
CA SER A 556 -4.82 -0.82 -27.87
C SER A 556 -4.31 -1.41 -29.19
N SER A 557 -4.60 -2.67 -29.39
CA SER A 557 -4.38 -3.40 -30.63
C SER A 557 -5.66 -4.12 -31.04
N THR A 558 -5.92 -4.19 -32.36
CA THR A 558 -7.01 -5.01 -32.89
C THR A 558 -6.51 -6.41 -33.19
N LEU A 559 -7.06 -7.41 -32.50
CA LEU A 559 -6.92 -8.83 -32.86
C LEU A 559 -7.98 -9.19 -33.89
N SER A 560 -7.60 -9.33 -35.14
CA SER A 560 -8.47 -9.80 -36.23
C SER A 560 -8.34 -11.31 -36.36
N VAL A 561 -9.47 -12.01 -36.33
CA VAL A 561 -9.55 -13.48 -36.51
C VAL A 561 -10.35 -13.78 -37.78
N SER A 562 -9.81 -14.61 -38.66
CA SER A 562 -10.48 -15.08 -39.90
C SER A 562 -10.63 -16.60 -39.86
N THR A 563 -11.76 -17.11 -40.38
CA THR A 563 -12.05 -18.54 -40.45
C THR A 563 -12.17 -18.98 -41.91
N LEU A 564 -11.85 -20.25 -42.20
CA LEU A 564 -12.17 -20.88 -43.47
C LEU A 564 -13.59 -21.49 -43.39
N SER A 565 -14.18 -21.77 -44.58
CA SER A 565 -15.44 -22.52 -44.66
C SER A 565 -15.34 -23.94 -44.08
N SER A 566 -14.11 -24.46 -43.97
CA SER A 566 -13.79 -25.75 -43.35
C SER A 566 -13.46 -25.69 -41.88
N THR A 567 -13.38 -24.50 -41.25
CA THR A 567 -13.11 -24.34 -39.82
C THR A 567 -14.21 -25.04 -39.02
N PRO A 568 -13.92 -26.00 -38.10
CA PRO A 568 -14.97 -26.70 -37.38
C PRO A 568 -15.85 -25.73 -36.56
N ALA A 569 -17.16 -25.95 -36.58
CA ALA A 569 -18.09 -25.22 -35.72
C ALA A 569 -17.86 -25.62 -34.24
N GLY A 570 -17.89 -24.65 -33.35
CA GLY A 570 -17.62 -24.89 -31.92
C GLY A 570 -17.29 -23.60 -31.16
N SER A 571 -17.03 -23.74 -29.87
CA SER A 571 -16.59 -22.65 -28.99
C SER A 571 -15.13 -22.86 -28.62
N TYR A 572 -14.29 -21.85 -28.87
CA TYR A 572 -12.82 -21.89 -28.75
C TYR A 572 -12.34 -20.81 -27.81
N PRO A 573 -11.81 -21.17 -26.62
CA PRO A 573 -11.16 -20.20 -25.74
C PRO A 573 -9.84 -19.76 -26.37
N LEU A 574 -9.71 -18.46 -26.60
CA LEU A 574 -8.48 -17.83 -27.05
C LEU A 574 -7.70 -17.30 -25.86
N THR A 575 -6.40 -17.59 -25.79
CA THR A 575 -5.49 -16.99 -24.81
C THR A 575 -4.61 -15.96 -25.51
N ILE A 576 -4.80 -14.70 -25.18
CA ILE A 576 -3.98 -13.58 -25.62
C ILE A 576 -2.84 -13.42 -24.63
N THR A 577 -1.60 -13.55 -25.08
CA THR A 577 -0.39 -13.40 -24.27
C THR A 577 0.31 -12.10 -24.64
N ALA A 578 0.62 -11.30 -23.63
CA ALA A 578 1.32 -10.03 -23.73
C ALA A 578 2.65 -10.12 -23.00
N THR A 579 3.78 -9.79 -23.64
CA THR A 579 5.14 -9.95 -23.08
C THR A 579 5.98 -8.70 -23.24
N SER A 580 6.76 -8.35 -22.19
CA SER A 580 7.76 -7.30 -22.22
C SER A 580 8.93 -7.66 -21.32
N GLY A 581 10.07 -8.02 -21.90
CA GLY A 581 11.20 -8.58 -21.15
C GLY A 581 10.81 -9.85 -20.38
N SER A 582 10.95 -9.83 -19.06
CA SER A 582 10.55 -10.94 -18.18
C SER A 582 9.06 -10.90 -17.76
N LEU A 583 8.36 -9.81 -18.03
CA LEU A 583 6.95 -9.67 -17.67
C LEU A 583 6.07 -10.37 -18.70
N THR A 584 5.11 -11.16 -18.23
CA THR A 584 4.14 -11.86 -19.08
C THR A 584 2.77 -11.86 -18.42
N HIS A 585 1.78 -11.38 -19.18
CA HIS A 585 0.37 -11.36 -18.74
C HIS A 585 -0.53 -11.95 -19.80
N THR A 586 -1.68 -12.48 -19.41
CA THR A 586 -2.64 -13.10 -20.32
C THR A 586 -4.04 -12.55 -20.13
N ALA A 587 -4.80 -12.50 -21.23
CA ALA A 587 -6.24 -12.24 -21.25
C ALA A 587 -6.93 -13.35 -22.05
N THR A 588 -8.19 -13.64 -21.71
CA THR A 588 -8.97 -14.66 -22.41
C THR A 588 -10.11 -14.02 -23.18
N ALA A 589 -10.44 -14.58 -24.35
CA ALA A 589 -11.61 -14.27 -25.12
C ALA A 589 -12.18 -15.55 -25.73
N THR A 590 -13.46 -15.59 -26.10
CA THR A 590 -14.08 -16.77 -26.70
C THR A 590 -14.43 -16.51 -28.16
N LEU A 591 -13.96 -17.36 -29.06
CA LEU A 591 -14.40 -17.40 -30.45
C LEU A 591 -15.46 -18.49 -30.61
N VAL A 592 -16.68 -18.13 -31.02
CA VAL A 592 -17.74 -19.08 -31.36
C VAL A 592 -17.85 -19.15 -32.89
N VAL A 593 -17.53 -20.30 -33.45
CA VAL A 593 -17.67 -20.53 -34.90
C VAL A 593 -19.00 -21.27 -35.13
N SER A 594 -19.92 -20.63 -35.86
CA SER A 594 -21.17 -21.22 -36.29
C SER A 594 -21.02 -21.86 -37.68
N GLY A 595 -21.67 -23.00 -37.90
CA GLY A 595 -21.68 -23.67 -39.20
C GLY A 595 -22.23 -22.76 -40.32
N ALA A 596 -21.72 -22.90 -41.52
CA ALA A 596 -22.38 -22.32 -42.68
C ALA A 596 -23.71 -23.03 -42.86
N GLY A 597 -24.77 -22.27 -42.93
CA GLY A 597 -26.14 -22.81 -43.10
C GLY A 597 -26.21 -23.68 -44.38
N SER A 598 -27.17 -24.61 -44.44
CA SER A 598 -27.48 -25.50 -45.57
C SER A 598 -28.97 -25.34 -45.95
N PHE A 599 -29.41 -26.06 -46.93
CA PHE A 599 -30.81 -26.12 -47.30
C PHE A 599 -31.20 -27.55 -47.67
N THR A 600 -32.49 -27.87 -47.66
CA THR A 600 -33.07 -29.12 -48.15
C THR A 600 -33.98 -28.82 -49.34
N ILE A 601 -34.14 -29.82 -50.22
CA ILE A 601 -35.08 -29.78 -51.36
C ILE A 601 -36.11 -30.86 -51.13
N SER A 602 -37.41 -30.47 -51.24
CA SER A 602 -38.52 -31.40 -51.33
C SER A 602 -39.37 -31.08 -52.56
N VAL A 603 -39.99 -32.10 -53.13
CA VAL A 603 -40.76 -31.95 -54.36
C VAL A 603 -42.08 -32.71 -54.23
N THR A 604 -43.17 -32.05 -54.63
CA THR A 604 -44.54 -32.59 -54.57
C THR A 604 -45.29 -32.25 -55.84
N PRO A 605 -46.07 -33.21 -56.40
CA PRO A 605 -46.07 -34.62 -56.06
C PRO A 605 -44.77 -35.35 -56.49
N THR A 606 -44.48 -36.52 -55.94
CA THR A 606 -43.29 -37.29 -56.26
C THR A 606 -43.38 -38.03 -57.61
N SER A 607 -44.62 -38.09 -58.18
CA SER A 607 -44.85 -38.67 -59.50
C SER A 607 -45.95 -37.91 -60.23
N GLN A 608 -45.81 -37.73 -61.52
CA GLN A 608 -46.79 -37.09 -62.42
C GLN A 608 -46.91 -37.87 -63.71
N THR A 609 -48.13 -38.01 -64.22
CA THR A 609 -48.43 -38.59 -65.53
C THR A 609 -48.85 -37.43 -66.48
N VAL A 610 -48.29 -37.43 -67.70
CA VAL A 610 -48.52 -36.43 -68.72
C VAL A 610 -48.80 -37.07 -70.08
N SER A 611 -49.84 -36.67 -70.83
CA SER A 611 -50.05 -37.08 -72.19
C SER A 611 -49.12 -36.30 -73.16
N ARG A 612 -48.73 -36.94 -74.27
CA ARG A 612 -47.96 -36.28 -75.31
C ARG A 612 -48.66 -35.02 -75.85
N GLY A 613 -47.97 -33.89 -75.95
CA GLY A 613 -48.51 -32.59 -76.30
C GLY A 613 -48.98 -31.75 -75.10
N SER A 614 -48.89 -32.29 -73.91
CA SER A 614 -49.37 -31.63 -72.68
C SER A 614 -48.23 -31.34 -71.69
N SER A 615 -48.51 -30.60 -70.66
CA SER A 615 -47.53 -30.23 -69.57
C SER A 615 -48.03 -30.69 -68.22
N THR A 616 -47.10 -30.95 -67.33
CA THR A 616 -47.35 -31.18 -65.89
C THR A 616 -46.46 -30.34 -65.02
N GLN A 617 -46.74 -30.25 -63.72
CA GLN A 617 -46.00 -29.39 -62.79
C GLN A 617 -45.64 -30.12 -61.52
N TYR A 618 -44.51 -29.79 -60.94
CA TYR A 618 -44.05 -30.18 -59.64
C TYR A 618 -43.79 -28.92 -58.80
N ALA A 619 -44.18 -28.87 -57.57
CA ALA A 619 -43.82 -27.83 -56.58
C ALA A 619 -42.50 -28.26 -55.93
N VAL A 620 -41.47 -27.43 -56.13
CA VAL A 620 -40.15 -27.61 -55.52
C VAL A 620 -40.05 -26.68 -54.34
N THR A 621 -39.84 -27.20 -53.15
CA THR A 621 -39.71 -26.39 -51.94
C THR A 621 -38.26 -26.44 -51.44
N ILE A 622 -37.68 -25.29 -51.20
CA ILE A 622 -36.37 -25.09 -50.56
C ILE A 622 -36.63 -24.69 -49.12
N SER A 623 -36.02 -25.40 -48.15
CA SER A 623 -36.10 -25.09 -46.73
C SER A 623 -34.68 -24.82 -46.20
N ALA A 624 -34.41 -23.59 -45.76
CA ALA A 624 -33.15 -23.18 -45.16
C ALA A 624 -32.93 -23.89 -43.83
N GLN A 625 -31.70 -24.27 -43.54
CA GLN A 625 -31.25 -24.92 -42.33
C GLN A 625 -30.00 -24.17 -41.76
N GLY A 626 -29.91 -24.05 -40.43
CA GLY A 626 -28.72 -23.49 -39.78
C GLY A 626 -28.42 -22.02 -40.15
N GLY A 627 -29.45 -21.19 -40.43
CA GLY A 627 -29.24 -19.78 -40.78
C GLY A 627 -28.89 -19.54 -42.26
N PHE A 628 -29.05 -20.52 -43.12
CA PHE A 628 -28.81 -20.36 -44.57
C PHE A 628 -29.67 -19.23 -45.17
N SER A 629 -29.05 -18.30 -45.85
CA SER A 629 -29.71 -17.17 -46.54
C SER A 629 -29.26 -17.03 -48.01
N GLY A 630 -28.50 -18.02 -48.51
CA GLY A 630 -27.95 -17.97 -49.86
C GLY A 630 -28.98 -18.15 -50.98
N THR A 631 -28.62 -17.81 -52.23
CA THR A 631 -29.45 -18.06 -53.42
C THR A 631 -29.20 -19.50 -53.89
N VAL A 632 -30.29 -20.29 -53.95
CA VAL A 632 -30.27 -21.65 -54.48
C VAL A 632 -30.72 -21.62 -55.95
N ASN A 633 -29.78 -21.91 -56.87
CA ASN A 633 -30.08 -22.06 -58.28
C ASN A 633 -30.56 -23.48 -58.57
N LEU A 634 -31.72 -23.59 -59.34
CA LEU A 634 -32.34 -24.87 -59.64
C LEU A 634 -31.98 -25.33 -61.05
N SER A 635 -31.73 -26.62 -61.16
CA SER A 635 -31.49 -27.29 -62.43
C SER A 635 -32.16 -28.68 -62.48
N LEU A 636 -32.39 -29.23 -63.67
CA LEU A 636 -33.04 -30.49 -63.89
C LEU A 636 -32.15 -31.37 -64.79
N THR A 637 -32.07 -32.63 -64.44
CA THR A 637 -31.44 -33.68 -65.29
C THR A 637 -32.41 -34.87 -65.46
N GLY A 638 -32.17 -35.76 -66.39
CA GLY A 638 -33.00 -36.93 -66.63
C GLY A 638 -34.20 -36.70 -67.57
N LEU A 639 -34.31 -35.52 -68.21
CA LEU A 639 -35.38 -35.25 -69.17
C LEU A 639 -35.24 -36.19 -70.40
N PRO A 640 -36.33 -36.90 -70.81
CA PRO A 640 -36.33 -37.70 -72.02
C PRO A 640 -36.26 -36.77 -73.24
N GLN A 641 -35.86 -37.37 -74.40
CA GLN A 641 -35.79 -36.66 -75.66
C GLN A 641 -37.19 -36.09 -76.03
N ARG A 642 -37.16 -34.87 -76.61
CA ARG A 642 -38.36 -34.13 -77.07
C ARG A 642 -39.29 -33.74 -75.92
N THR A 643 -38.74 -33.52 -74.74
CA THR A 643 -39.40 -32.81 -73.62
C THR A 643 -38.66 -31.53 -73.31
N SER A 644 -39.33 -30.58 -72.69
CA SER A 644 -38.75 -29.33 -72.21
C SER A 644 -39.17 -29.07 -70.76
N SER A 645 -38.34 -28.30 -70.05
CA SER A 645 -38.64 -27.93 -68.67
C SER A 645 -38.31 -26.47 -68.38
N SER A 646 -38.97 -25.89 -67.37
CA SER A 646 -38.64 -24.58 -66.85
C SER A 646 -38.95 -24.52 -65.37
N PHE A 647 -38.10 -23.81 -64.62
CA PHE A 647 -38.38 -23.44 -63.21
C PHE A 647 -38.90 -22.00 -63.18
N ASN A 648 -39.91 -21.74 -62.34
CA ASN A 648 -40.39 -20.40 -62.09
C ASN A 648 -40.66 -20.23 -60.57
N PRO A 649 -39.80 -19.44 -59.87
CA PRO A 649 -38.56 -18.85 -60.30
C PRO A 649 -37.44 -19.87 -60.52
N SER A 650 -36.39 -19.55 -61.31
CA SER A 650 -35.24 -20.44 -61.54
C SER A 650 -34.27 -20.46 -60.38
N SER A 651 -34.39 -19.55 -59.40
CA SER A 651 -33.63 -19.55 -58.14
C SER A 651 -34.52 -19.10 -57.00
N VAL A 652 -34.16 -19.53 -55.76
CA VAL A 652 -34.87 -19.20 -54.51
C VAL A 652 -33.81 -18.68 -53.50
N VAL A 653 -34.10 -17.59 -52.82
CA VAL A 653 -33.27 -17.03 -51.78
C VAL A 653 -33.73 -17.53 -50.42
N GLY A 654 -32.81 -18.13 -49.65
CA GLY A 654 -33.09 -18.70 -48.34
C GLY A 654 -34.11 -19.84 -48.43
N SER A 655 -35.32 -19.62 -47.94
CA SER A 655 -36.46 -20.55 -48.03
C SER A 655 -37.49 -20.04 -49.00
N GLY A 656 -38.16 -20.96 -49.71
CA GLY A 656 -39.22 -20.59 -50.64
C GLY A 656 -39.56 -21.74 -51.59
N SER A 657 -40.36 -21.48 -52.63
CA SER A 657 -40.77 -22.48 -53.59
C SER A 657 -40.57 -22.03 -55.03
N SER A 658 -40.45 -23.02 -55.90
CA SER A 658 -40.40 -22.83 -57.36
C SER A 658 -41.31 -23.88 -57.99
N THR A 659 -41.94 -23.54 -59.14
CA THR A 659 -42.75 -24.47 -59.93
C THR A 659 -41.86 -25.00 -61.08
N LEU A 660 -41.61 -26.31 -61.10
CA LEU A 660 -41.07 -26.99 -62.24
C LEU A 660 -42.16 -27.38 -63.19
N LYS A 661 -42.22 -26.80 -64.38
CA LYS A 661 -43.09 -27.22 -65.46
C LYS A 661 -42.33 -28.12 -66.38
N VAL A 662 -42.88 -29.30 -66.69
CA VAL A 662 -42.36 -30.24 -67.71
C VAL A 662 -43.36 -30.41 -68.81
N THR A 663 -42.94 -30.25 -70.04
CA THR A 663 -43.81 -30.40 -71.23
C THR A 663 -43.33 -31.58 -72.07
N ALA A 664 -44.22 -32.56 -72.33
CA ALA A 664 -43.99 -33.67 -73.26
C ALA A 664 -44.52 -33.33 -74.63
N ASN A 665 -43.63 -32.96 -75.57
CA ASN A 665 -44.03 -32.61 -76.94
C ASN A 665 -44.68 -33.83 -77.66
N LYS A 666 -45.49 -33.64 -78.72
CA LYS A 666 -46.19 -34.70 -79.40
C LYS A 666 -45.35 -35.91 -79.82
N PRO A 667 -44.05 -35.73 -80.26
CA PRO A 667 -43.22 -36.88 -80.58
C PRO A 667 -42.40 -37.45 -79.41
N ALA A 668 -42.69 -37.09 -78.11
CA ALA A 668 -41.99 -37.65 -76.96
C ALA A 668 -42.31 -39.15 -76.82
N ARG A 669 -41.33 -39.93 -76.35
CA ARG A 669 -41.50 -41.39 -76.15
C ARG A 669 -42.28 -41.64 -74.87
N SER A 670 -43.27 -42.57 -74.95
CA SER A 670 -43.94 -43.04 -73.74
C SER A 670 -42.98 -43.86 -72.88
N GLY A 671 -43.17 -43.77 -71.58
CA GLY A 671 -42.35 -44.48 -70.61
C GLY A 671 -42.28 -43.77 -69.24
N THR A 672 -41.63 -44.42 -68.33
CA THR A 672 -41.38 -43.88 -66.96
C THR A 672 -39.97 -43.35 -66.85
N TYR A 673 -39.80 -42.12 -66.43
CA TYR A 673 -38.49 -41.42 -66.37
C TYR A 673 -38.27 -40.84 -64.98
N THR A 674 -37.02 -41.02 -64.46
CA THR A 674 -36.60 -40.36 -63.23
C THR A 674 -36.02 -39.01 -63.58
N LEU A 675 -36.58 -37.94 -63.03
CA LEU A 675 -36.06 -36.60 -63.11
C LEU A 675 -35.36 -36.22 -61.82
N THR A 676 -34.15 -35.69 -61.88
CA THR A 676 -33.40 -35.22 -60.72
C THR A 676 -33.37 -33.69 -60.71
N ILE A 677 -34.00 -33.10 -59.71
CA ILE A 677 -33.96 -31.68 -59.40
C ILE A 677 -32.76 -31.43 -58.53
N LYS A 678 -31.85 -30.54 -58.95
CA LYS A 678 -30.65 -30.16 -58.23
C LYS A 678 -30.70 -28.67 -57.90
N GLY A 679 -30.48 -28.38 -56.59
CA GLY A 679 -30.27 -27.01 -56.11
C GLY A 679 -28.81 -26.80 -55.75
N THR A 680 -28.23 -25.66 -56.13
CA THR A 680 -26.83 -25.31 -55.90
C THR A 680 -26.72 -23.89 -55.37
N SER A 681 -26.02 -23.75 -54.21
CA SER A 681 -25.65 -22.46 -53.65
C SER A 681 -24.21 -22.50 -53.17
N GLY A 682 -23.25 -21.90 -53.90
CA GLY A 682 -21.82 -22.00 -53.67
C GLY A 682 -21.40 -23.51 -53.66
N SER A 683 -20.81 -23.98 -52.58
CA SER A 683 -20.41 -25.38 -52.39
C SER A 683 -21.54 -26.31 -51.91
N VAL A 684 -22.67 -25.76 -51.48
CA VAL A 684 -23.80 -26.58 -50.97
C VAL A 684 -24.66 -27.03 -52.12
N VAL A 685 -24.82 -28.34 -52.25
CA VAL A 685 -25.57 -28.99 -53.30
C VAL A 685 -26.53 -29.99 -52.69
N GLN A 686 -27.84 -29.90 -53.07
CA GLN A 686 -28.90 -30.83 -52.67
C GLN A 686 -29.68 -31.27 -53.88
N SER A 687 -30.30 -32.45 -53.82
CA SER A 687 -31.11 -32.94 -54.93
C SER A 687 -32.31 -33.75 -54.43
N ALA A 688 -33.35 -33.80 -55.27
CA ALA A 688 -34.54 -34.61 -55.07
C ALA A 688 -34.96 -35.24 -56.40
N ASN A 689 -35.43 -36.47 -56.34
CA ASN A 689 -35.90 -37.23 -57.51
C ASN A 689 -37.42 -37.24 -57.56
N VAL A 690 -37.95 -37.15 -58.80
CA VAL A 690 -39.40 -37.32 -59.08
C VAL A 690 -39.56 -38.21 -60.31
N THR A 691 -40.72 -38.84 -60.42
CA THR A 691 -41.08 -39.69 -61.55
C THR A 691 -41.98 -38.93 -62.53
N LEU A 692 -41.61 -38.96 -63.80
CA LEU A 692 -42.45 -38.52 -64.91
C LEU A 692 -42.89 -39.72 -65.70
N ILE A 693 -44.22 -39.93 -65.88
CA ILE A 693 -44.80 -40.94 -66.74
C ILE A 693 -45.39 -40.25 -67.96
N ILE A 694 -44.94 -40.62 -69.15
CA ILE A 694 -45.47 -40.11 -70.44
C ILE A 694 -46.33 -41.20 -71.08
N ASN A 695 -47.61 -40.93 -71.31
CA ASN A 695 -48.51 -41.81 -71.96
C ASN A 695 -48.62 -41.55 -73.50
#